data_00aa239a1ab2ad615597b3d252fb985d
#
_entry.id   00aa239a1ab2ad615597b3d252fb985d
#
_cell.length_a   1.000
_cell.length_b   1.000
_cell.length_c   1.000
_cell.angle_alpha   90.00
_cell.angle_beta   90.00
_cell.angle_gamma   90.00
#
_symmetry.space_group_name_H-M   'P 1'
#
loop_
_entity.id
_entity.type
_entity.pdbx_description
1 polymer ?
#
loop_
_entity_poly.entity_id
_entity_poly.type
_entity_poly.pdbx_seq_one_letter_code
_entity_poly.pdbx_strand_id
1 'polypeptide(L)'
;MGVTIVAAAGNDGKEVYQQPALFDSAITVAAITPHGNAWTSSNYGSCVDISAPGVSVYSANFPGDNTYAIFKGTSVATPLVSAAAAYVLMEHRSYTPEQVKQEIIATATPFKKSDCYNDRYGAGIVNFSNIINGTRCKDVTANYISGAYRDSISVELKCANTLADIYYTTDGTLPTKESGTKYTEPFTVSESERVTAVAFARAGTPFKSKFTYLDYYILKDGESEYVIEKSGYSGIIKAYLGNETNVTVPDIVNGITPTELGGNIFKNSNIESIVLPDTVTTIGENAFYNTGLKTITANGIKNILHQSFYGCAALADIDLSNIKYIGSEALSGCKLLTQDLELPALEQIDEKGLAGTYFKTINLPECTKVGDSAFEGSDAQEIVLKKATSIGSTAFRNCANLETIYIPKSTNFSGCEGCTNLKTVFAPMATGITTDISSNATIYCNNRLTSIYFPNDYSAYKCTIVSPEYTAGLAVANRDGYEDRYIHISSDEIAKDKGGQIRPRDNGLRFGFSFDENSIGFDFTKCADTVEYGFVYTYASFEGKNDFQINYSLRANSDKDNYIKKADKRTVDGTISTYNVVFTGIPTNHFDDKISARAYVNIDGMYFYSPVTTRSFNDIANAVIADDEIDTNTKDEVKNLLNKEA
;
A
#
# COMPACT_ATOMS: atom_id res chain seq x y z
N MET A 1 -0.41 -17.73 1.03
CA MET A 1 -1.80 -17.67 0.55
C MET A 1 -1.83 -18.08 -0.93
N GLY A 2 -2.78 -18.93 -1.34
CA GLY A 2 -2.94 -19.32 -2.74
C GLY A 2 -3.89 -18.38 -3.50
N VAL A 3 -3.86 -18.43 -4.82
CA VAL A 3 -4.80 -17.70 -5.68
C VAL A 3 -5.98 -18.62 -6.01
N THR A 4 -7.22 -18.16 -5.76
CA THR A 4 -8.42 -18.88 -6.19
C THR A 4 -8.62 -18.70 -7.71
N ILE A 5 -8.60 -19.80 -8.44
CA ILE A 5 -8.79 -19.84 -9.89
C ILE A 5 -10.23 -20.22 -10.19
N VAL A 6 -10.93 -19.41 -10.99
CA VAL A 6 -12.28 -19.71 -11.49
C VAL A 6 -12.21 -19.84 -13.00
N ALA A 7 -12.62 -20.98 -13.53
CA ALA A 7 -12.47 -21.34 -14.94
C ALA A 7 -13.80 -21.63 -15.62
N ALA A 8 -13.94 -21.18 -16.86
CA ALA A 8 -15.09 -21.50 -17.70
C ALA A 8 -14.99 -22.95 -18.23
N ALA A 9 -16.07 -23.72 -18.17
CA ALA A 9 -16.08 -25.11 -18.64
C ALA A 9 -15.89 -25.24 -20.16
N GLY A 10 -16.23 -24.21 -20.96
CA GLY A 10 -16.20 -24.21 -22.42
C GLY A 10 -17.59 -24.28 -23.03
N ASN A 11 -17.68 -24.06 -24.35
CA ASN A 11 -18.94 -23.79 -25.04
C ASN A 11 -19.25 -24.73 -26.24
N ASP A 12 -18.69 -25.94 -26.20
CA ASP A 12 -18.80 -26.89 -27.33
C ASP A 12 -19.87 -27.97 -27.13
N GLY A 13 -20.53 -27.97 -25.94
CA GLY A 13 -21.53 -28.98 -25.57
C GLY A 13 -20.94 -30.38 -25.39
N LYS A 14 -19.67 -30.47 -25.03
CA LYS A 14 -18.89 -31.69 -24.88
C LYS A 14 -18.39 -31.85 -23.43
N GLU A 15 -17.82 -33.01 -23.15
CA GLU A 15 -17.07 -33.17 -21.92
C GLU A 15 -15.90 -32.18 -21.89
N VAL A 16 -15.60 -31.62 -20.69
CA VAL A 16 -14.52 -30.65 -20.51
C VAL A 16 -13.17 -31.28 -20.88
N TYR A 17 -12.42 -30.66 -21.75
CA TYR A 17 -11.15 -31.18 -22.29
C TYR A 17 -10.01 -30.16 -22.26
N GLN A 18 -10.24 -28.96 -21.73
CA GLN A 18 -9.25 -27.85 -21.75
C GLN A 18 -8.86 -27.42 -20.35
N GLN A 19 -7.59 -27.05 -20.20
CA GLN A 19 -7.09 -26.37 -19.00
C GLN A 19 -7.43 -24.87 -19.07
N PRO A 20 -7.61 -24.18 -17.91
CA PRO A 20 -7.46 -24.66 -16.53
C PRO A 20 -8.68 -25.39 -15.96
N ALA A 21 -9.77 -25.55 -16.69
CA ALA A 21 -11.01 -26.15 -16.21
C ALA A 21 -10.89 -27.65 -15.78
N LEU A 22 -9.85 -28.35 -16.22
CA LEU A 22 -9.55 -29.72 -15.81
C LEU A 22 -8.79 -29.82 -14.49
N PHE A 23 -8.32 -28.71 -13.93
CA PHE A 23 -7.57 -28.77 -12.66
C PHE A 23 -8.52 -28.84 -11.47
N ASP A 24 -8.34 -29.82 -10.60
CA ASP A 24 -9.09 -29.95 -9.35
C ASP A 24 -8.99 -28.71 -8.45
N SER A 25 -7.87 -27.98 -8.54
CA SER A 25 -7.64 -26.75 -7.81
C SER A 25 -8.40 -25.53 -8.37
N ALA A 26 -8.98 -25.60 -9.57
CA ALA A 26 -9.82 -24.56 -10.12
C ALA A 26 -11.30 -24.78 -9.74
N ILE A 27 -12.06 -23.68 -9.73
CA ILE A 27 -13.54 -23.74 -9.65
C ILE A 27 -14.07 -23.72 -11.07
N THR A 28 -14.52 -24.86 -11.58
CA THR A 28 -14.99 -24.97 -12.97
C THR A 28 -16.48 -24.69 -13.08
N VAL A 29 -16.82 -23.72 -13.94
CA VAL A 29 -18.16 -23.13 -14.01
C VAL A 29 -18.86 -23.50 -15.32
N ALA A 30 -20.03 -24.14 -15.22
CA ALA A 30 -20.96 -24.38 -16.32
C ALA A 30 -21.99 -23.24 -16.44
N ALA A 31 -22.61 -23.12 -17.62
CA ALA A 31 -23.60 -22.10 -17.88
C ALA A 31 -25.04 -22.67 -17.87
N ILE A 32 -25.95 -21.90 -17.23
CA ILE A 32 -27.39 -22.16 -17.27
C ILE A 32 -28.15 -21.06 -18.00
N THR A 33 -29.34 -21.43 -18.49
CA THR A 33 -30.31 -20.51 -19.11
C THR A 33 -31.07 -19.71 -18.03
N PRO A 34 -31.81 -18.64 -18.39
CA PRO A 34 -32.68 -17.90 -17.46
C PRO A 34 -33.75 -18.76 -16.76
N HIS A 35 -34.11 -19.88 -17.35
CA HIS A 35 -35.06 -20.84 -16.78
C HIS A 35 -34.43 -21.89 -15.85
N GLY A 36 -33.11 -21.73 -15.56
CA GLY A 36 -32.36 -22.63 -14.68
C GLY A 36 -31.97 -23.96 -15.34
N ASN A 37 -32.16 -24.15 -16.65
CA ASN A 37 -31.75 -25.37 -17.35
C ASN A 37 -30.27 -25.25 -17.78
N ALA A 38 -29.56 -26.39 -17.85
CA ALA A 38 -28.23 -26.42 -18.44
C ALA A 38 -28.26 -25.88 -19.87
N TRP A 39 -27.35 -24.97 -20.19
CA TRP A 39 -27.20 -24.51 -21.54
C TRP A 39 -26.61 -25.65 -22.41
N THR A 40 -27.25 -25.96 -23.53
CA THR A 40 -26.89 -27.11 -24.37
C THR A 40 -25.46 -27.06 -24.91
N SER A 41 -24.94 -25.85 -25.15
CA SER A 41 -23.54 -25.66 -25.56
C SER A 41 -22.56 -25.59 -24.40
N SER A 42 -23.00 -25.51 -23.13
CA SER A 42 -22.08 -25.58 -22.01
C SER A 42 -21.37 -26.93 -21.99
N ASN A 43 -20.05 -26.94 -21.83
CA ASN A 43 -19.34 -28.16 -21.57
C ASN A 43 -19.73 -28.72 -20.19
N TYR A 44 -19.51 -30.01 -19.97
CA TYR A 44 -19.95 -30.78 -18.81
C TYR A 44 -18.90 -31.82 -18.41
N GLY A 45 -19.10 -32.51 -17.33
CA GLY A 45 -18.22 -33.59 -16.85
C GLY A 45 -17.93 -33.50 -15.35
N SER A 46 -17.21 -34.48 -14.85
CA SER A 46 -16.90 -34.61 -13.41
C SER A 46 -16.06 -33.45 -12.84
N CYS A 47 -15.40 -32.68 -13.69
CA CYS A 47 -14.63 -31.50 -13.27
C CYS A 47 -15.48 -30.22 -13.14
N VAL A 48 -16.77 -30.25 -13.52
CA VAL A 48 -17.65 -29.10 -13.32
C VAL A 48 -18.06 -29.01 -11.86
N ASP A 49 -17.66 -27.96 -11.19
CA ASP A 49 -17.92 -27.77 -9.75
C ASP A 49 -19.27 -27.10 -9.48
N ILE A 50 -19.64 -26.12 -10.30
CA ILE A 50 -20.82 -25.28 -10.08
C ILE A 50 -21.34 -24.69 -11.37
N SER A 51 -22.60 -24.24 -11.37
CA SER A 51 -23.21 -23.52 -12.47
C SER A 51 -23.59 -22.09 -12.11
N ALA A 52 -23.63 -21.22 -13.11
CA ALA A 52 -24.13 -19.87 -12.96
C ALA A 52 -24.90 -19.40 -14.21
N PRO A 53 -25.75 -18.35 -14.11
CA PRO A 53 -26.40 -17.76 -15.29
C PRO A 53 -25.37 -17.35 -16.35
N GLY A 54 -25.46 -17.94 -17.52
CA GLY A 54 -24.52 -17.71 -18.62
C GLY A 54 -25.22 -17.55 -19.99
N VAL A 55 -26.56 -17.42 -20.04
CA VAL A 55 -27.31 -17.20 -21.25
C VAL A 55 -28.25 -16.03 -21.06
N SER A 56 -28.36 -15.18 -22.09
CA SER A 56 -29.16 -13.94 -22.05
C SER A 56 -28.76 -12.97 -20.91
N VAL A 57 -27.48 -12.86 -20.65
CA VAL A 57 -26.94 -11.95 -19.64
C VAL A 57 -26.70 -10.58 -20.28
N TYR A 58 -27.33 -9.54 -19.72
CA TYR A 58 -27.18 -8.17 -20.15
C TYR A 58 -25.96 -7.55 -19.48
N SER A 59 -24.99 -7.09 -20.25
CA SER A 59 -23.73 -6.54 -19.75
C SER A 59 -23.18 -5.45 -20.65
N ALA A 60 -22.20 -4.70 -20.15
CA ALA A 60 -21.50 -3.68 -20.91
C ALA A 60 -20.84 -4.27 -22.16
N ASN A 61 -20.89 -3.52 -23.26
CA ASN A 61 -20.33 -3.92 -24.55
C ASN A 61 -19.28 -2.91 -25.01
N PHE A 62 -18.27 -3.40 -25.74
CA PHE A 62 -17.25 -2.57 -26.40
C PHE A 62 -17.48 -2.61 -27.94
N PRO A 63 -17.24 -1.53 -28.72
CA PRO A 63 -16.67 -0.25 -28.31
C PRO A 63 -17.77 0.83 -28.12
N GLY A 64 -17.71 1.54 -27.01
CA GLY A 64 -18.48 2.77 -26.80
C GLY A 64 -18.98 2.94 -25.37
N ASP A 65 -18.95 4.18 -24.88
CA ASP A 65 -19.53 4.54 -23.59
C ASP A 65 -21.05 4.33 -23.61
N ASN A 66 -21.59 3.71 -22.56
CA ASN A 66 -23.02 3.43 -22.38
C ASN A 66 -23.64 2.43 -23.38
N THR A 67 -22.84 1.56 -23.98
CA THR A 67 -23.39 0.46 -24.81
C THR A 67 -23.54 -0.83 -24.00
N TYR A 68 -24.65 -1.52 -24.19
CA TYR A 68 -24.96 -2.80 -23.56
C TYR A 68 -25.39 -3.81 -24.59
N ALA A 69 -25.08 -5.08 -24.33
CA ALA A 69 -25.50 -6.19 -25.18
C ALA A 69 -25.89 -7.42 -24.37
N ILE A 70 -26.56 -8.35 -25.00
CA ILE A 70 -26.90 -9.65 -24.41
C ILE A 70 -25.83 -10.66 -24.81
N PHE A 71 -25.20 -11.25 -23.79
CA PHE A 71 -24.12 -12.21 -23.92
C PHE A 71 -24.56 -13.62 -23.53
N LYS A 72 -23.84 -14.62 -24.05
CA LYS A 72 -23.99 -16.02 -23.69
C LYS A 72 -22.64 -16.74 -23.69
N GLY A 73 -22.44 -17.65 -22.75
CA GLY A 73 -21.24 -18.48 -22.65
C GLY A 73 -20.92 -18.85 -21.19
N THR A 74 -20.13 -19.88 -21.00
CA THR A 74 -19.55 -20.22 -19.69
C THR A 74 -18.62 -19.12 -19.21
N SER A 75 -17.97 -18.37 -20.12
CA SER A 75 -17.20 -17.16 -19.82
C SER A 75 -18.05 -16.02 -19.24
N VAL A 76 -19.37 -16.01 -19.48
CA VAL A 76 -20.31 -15.05 -18.89
C VAL A 76 -20.79 -15.52 -17.51
N ALA A 77 -20.88 -16.83 -17.28
CA ALA A 77 -21.21 -17.43 -16.00
C ALA A 77 -20.04 -17.30 -14.98
N THR A 78 -18.81 -17.44 -15.45
CA THR A 78 -17.60 -17.45 -14.62
C THR A 78 -17.41 -16.21 -13.75
N PRO A 79 -17.63 -14.96 -14.21
CA PRO A 79 -17.51 -13.76 -13.38
C PRO A 79 -18.45 -13.74 -12.17
N LEU A 80 -19.63 -14.34 -12.28
CA LEU A 80 -20.56 -14.43 -11.14
C LEU A 80 -19.98 -15.32 -10.02
N VAL A 81 -19.36 -16.43 -10.39
CA VAL A 81 -18.68 -17.31 -9.42
C VAL A 81 -17.40 -16.63 -8.87
N SER A 82 -16.69 -15.86 -9.70
CA SER A 82 -15.56 -15.05 -9.24
C SER A 82 -15.99 -14.01 -8.20
N ALA A 83 -17.12 -13.34 -8.41
CA ALA A 83 -17.69 -12.42 -7.44
C ALA A 83 -18.12 -13.14 -6.16
N ALA A 84 -18.67 -14.34 -6.24
CA ALA A 84 -18.98 -15.17 -5.08
C ALA A 84 -17.72 -15.55 -4.29
N ALA A 85 -16.63 -15.91 -5.01
CA ALA A 85 -15.34 -16.22 -4.39
C ALA A 85 -14.74 -15.01 -3.69
N ALA A 86 -14.80 -13.84 -4.31
CA ALA A 86 -14.36 -12.58 -3.69
C ALA A 86 -15.16 -12.26 -2.42
N TYR A 87 -16.48 -12.45 -2.44
CA TYR A 87 -17.32 -12.25 -1.27
C TYR A 87 -16.97 -13.22 -0.13
N VAL A 88 -16.78 -14.51 -0.44
CA VAL A 88 -16.33 -15.51 0.55
C VAL A 88 -15.00 -15.11 1.17
N LEU A 89 -14.05 -14.59 0.37
CA LEU A 89 -12.76 -14.11 0.87
C LEU A 89 -12.87 -12.81 1.69
N MET A 90 -13.84 -11.94 1.41
CA MET A 90 -14.13 -10.77 2.28
C MET A 90 -14.55 -11.19 3.68
N GLU A 91 -15.38 -12.22 3.79
CA GLU A 91 -15.86 -12.75 5.07
C GLU A 91 -14.79 -13.64 5.77
N HIS A 92 -13.93 -14.29 4.97
CA HIS A 92 -12.97 -15.30 5.44
C HIS A 92 -11.61 -15.10 4.76
N ARG A 93 -10.88 -14.03 5.14
CA ARG A 93 -9.60 -13.64 4.52
C ARG A 93 -8.50 -14.69 4.56
N SER A 94 -8.56 -15.60 5.54
CA SER A 94 -7.59 -16.69 5.71
C SER A 94 -7.93 -17.98 4.95
N TYR A 95 -9.06 -18.03 4.24
CA TYR A 95 -9.42 -19.23 3.50
C TYR A 95 -8.41 -19.55 2.38
N THR A 96 -8.05 -20.83 2.29
CA THR A 96 -7.32 -21.36 1.14
C THR A 96 -8.23 -21.41 -0.10
N PRO A 97 -7.68 -21.45 -1.33
CA PRO A 97 -8.48 -21.61 -2.55
C PRO A 97 -9.46 -22.79 -2.48
N GLU A 98 -9.04 -23.90 -1.87
CA GLU A 98 -9.89 -25.07 -1.65
C GLU A 98 -11.04 -24.77 -0.69
N GLN A 99 -10.79 -24.06 0.40
CA GLN A 99 -11.85 -23.66 1.34
C GLN A 99 -12.87 -22.72 0.68
N VAL A 100 -12.41 -21.78 -0.16
CA VAL A 100 -13.31 -20.91 -0.98
C VAL A 100 -14.16 -21.74 -1.93
N LYS A 101 -13.55 -22.69 -2.65
CA LYS A 101 -14.25 -23.62 -3.56
C LYS A 101 -15.33 -24.38 -2.81
N GLN A 102 -14.98 -25.00 -1.69
CA GLN A 102 -15.91 -25.80 -0.88
C GLN A 102 -17.05 -24.95 -0.31
N GLU A 103 -16.81 -23.72 0.09
CA GLU A 103 -17.84 -22.81 0.58
C GLU A 103 -18.86 -22.46 -0.52
N ILE A 104 -18.41 -22.18 -1.73
CA ILE A 104 -19.27 -21.88 -2.88
C ILE A 104 -20.10 -23.10 -3.25
N ILE A 105 -19.49 -24.28 -3.33
CA ILE A 105 -20.15 -25.56 -3.60
C ILE A 105 -21.24 -25.85 -2.56
N ALA A 106 -20.91 -25.66 -1.30
CA ALA A 106 -21.80 -25.97 -0.19
C ALA A 106 -23.02 -25.06 -0.06
N THR A 107 -22.90 -23.83 -0.53
CA THR A 107 -23.99 -22.84 -0.52
C THR A 107 -24.80 -22.83 -1.81
N ALA A 108 -24.43 -23.63 -2.82
CA ALA A 108 -25.12 -23.74 -4.08
C ALA A 108 -26.59 -24.17 -3.89
N THR A 109 -27.46 -23.69 -4.75
CA THR A 109 -28.83 -24.21 -4.85
C THR A 109 -28.82 -25.48 -5.67
N PRO A 110 -29.17 -26.65 -5.09
CA PRO A 110 -29.22 -27.91 -5.84
C PRO A 110 -30.17 -27.84 -7.03
N PHE A 111 -29.79 -28.47 -8.12
CA PHE A 111 -30.64 -28.54 -9.30
C PHE A 111 -31.66 -29.69 -9.14
N LYS A 112 -32.96 -29.35 -9.08
CA LYS A 112 -34.09 -30.31 -8.99
C LYS A 112 -33.91 -31.43 -7.96
N LYS A 113 -34.47 -31.28 -6.79
CA LYS A 113 -34.79 -32.34 -5.78
C LYS A 113 -33.88 -33.57 -5.63
N SER A 114 -32.82 -33.74 -6.40
CA SER A 114 -31.82 -34.78 -6.23
C SER A 114 -30.61 -34.15 -5.55
N ASP A 115 -30.28 -34.61 -4.38
CA ASP A 115 -29.14 -34.16 -3.58
C ASP A 115 -27.78 -34.55 -4.19
N CYS A 116 -27.75 -34.89 -5.49
CA CYS A 116 -26.61 -35.47 -6.16
C CYS A 116 -25.93 -34.45 -7.08
N TYR A 117 -24.59 -34.42 -6.99
CA TYR A 117 -23.70 -33.88 -8.02
C TYR A 117 -24.16 -34.35 -9.42
N ASN A 118 -24.19 -33.44 -10.35
CA ASN A 118 -24.58 -33.73 -11.74
C ASN A 118 -23.53 -33.16 -12.68
N ASP A 119 -23.04 -33.97 -13.62
CA ASP A 119 -21.99 -33.62 -14.58
C ASP A 119 -22.28 -32.36 -15.43
N ARG A 120 -23.54 -31.92 -15.51
CA ARG A 120 -23.93 -30.68 -16.22
C ARG A 120 -24.05 -29.44 -15.36
N TYR A 121 -24.15 -29.60 -14.05
CA TYR A 121 -24.42 -28.50 -13.12
C TYR A 121 -23.42 -28.44 -11.97
N GLY A 122 -22.56 -29.43 -11.79
CA GLY A 122 -21.75 -29.58 -10.61
C GLY A 122 -22.64 -29.75 -9.37
N ALA A 123 -22.30 -29.07 -8.31
CA ALA A 123 -23.04 -29.05 -7.05
C ALA A 123 -24.39 -28.31 -7.11
N GLY A 124 -24.63 -27.55 -8.20
CA GLY A 124 -25.82 -26.76 -8.36
C GLY A 124 -25.57 -25.35 -8.90
N ILE A 125 -26.51 -24.45 -8.64
CA ILE A 125 -26.44 -23.05 -9.09
C ILE A 125 -25.85 -22.19 -7.98
N VAL A 126 -24.88 -21.33 -8.30
CA VAL A 126 -24.30 -20.37 -7.35
C VAL A 126 -25.41 -19.53 -6.70
N ASN A 127 -25.39 -19.41 -5.38
CA ASN A 127 -26.43 -18.71 -4.64
C ASN A 127 -25.85 -17.69 -3.67
N PHE A 128 -25.81 -16.44 -4.11
CA PHE A 128 -25.36 -15.32 -3.29
C PHE A 128 -26.19 -15.13 -2.02
N SER A 129 -27.50 -15.37 -2.07
CA SER A 129 -28.34 -15.25 -0.89
C SER A 129 -27.94 -16.23 0.22
N ASN A 130 -27.59 -17.47 -0.17
CA ASN A 130 -27.09 -18.47 0.79
C ASN A 130 -25.69 -18.13 1.30
N ILE A 131 -24.84 -17.54 0.46
CA ILE A 131 -23.51 -17.07 0.87
C ILE A 131 -23.63 -15.89 1.85
N ILE A 132 -24.49 -14.91 1.56
CA ILE A 132 -24.62 -13.66 2.29
C ILE A 132 -25.49 -13.80 3.57
N ASN A 133 -26.68 -14.38 3.44
CA ASN A 133 -27.71 -14.34 4.49
C ASN A 133 -27.76 -15.62 5.34
N GLY A 134 -26.98 -16.64 4.97
CA GLY A 134 -26.80 -17.84 5.76
C GLY A 134 -28.09 -18.52 6.23
N THR A 135 -28.85 -19.16 5.35
CA THR A 135 -29.79 -20.22 5.75
C THR A 135 -29.02 -21.47 6.14
N ARG A 136 -28.00 -21.31 6.99
CA ARG A 136 -27.09 -22.38 7.39
C ARG A 136 -27.57 -23.03 8.68
N CYS A 137 -27.23 -24.29 8.86
CA CYS A 137 -27.19 -24.84 10.20
C CYS A 137 -26.32 -23.93 11.07
N LYS A 138 -26.63 -23.84 12.35
CA LYS A 138 -25.74 -23.21 13.32
C LYS A 138 -24.39 -23.93 13.30
N ASP A 139 -23.32 -23.19 13.48
CA ASP A 139 -21.98 -23.75 13.46
C ASP A 139 -21.81 -24.79 14.57
N VAL A 140 -20.95 -25.76 14.34
CA VAL A 140 -20.58 -26.75 15.34
C VAL A 140 -19.74 -26.06 16.40
N THR A 141 -20.04 -26.36 17.65
CA THR A 141 -19.24 -25.96 18.83
C THR A 141 -18.67 -27.19 19.50
N ALA A 142 -17.56 -27.03 20.22
CA ALA A 142 -16.96 -28.09 21.02
C ALA A 142 -16.86 -27.66 22.49
N ASN A 143 -16.78 -28.65 23.40
CA ASN A 143 -16.50 -28.41 24.81
C ASN A 143 -15.05 -27.95 25.06
N TYR A 144 -14.12 -28.26 24.16
CA TYR A 144 -12.75 -27.75 24.14
C TYR A 144 -12.57 -26.84 22.91
N ILE A 145 -11.97 -25.67 23.10
CA ILE A 145 -11.56 -24.76 22.01
C ILE A 145 -10.22 -25.20 21.44
N SER A 146 -9.81 -24.65 20.30
CA SER A 146 -8.43 -24.82 19.80
C SER A 146 -7.43 -24.39 20.86
N GLY A 147 -6.41 -25.21 21.11
CA GLY A 147 -5.41 -24.95 22.14
C GLY A 147 -4.58 -26.18 22.50
N ALA A 148 -3.73 -26.00 23.49
CA ALA A 148 -2.89 -27.08 24.00
C ALA A 148 -3.47 -27.69 25.29
N TYR A 149 -3.32 -28.99 25.42
CA TYR A 149 -3.86 -29.76 26.52
C TYR A 149 -2.84 -30.85 26.95
N ARG A 150 -2.92 -31.32 28.20
CA ARG A 150 -2.07 -32.41 28.69
C ARG A 150 -2.77 -33.73 28.52
N ASP A 151 -2.00 -34.76 28.15
CA ASP A 151 -2.34 -36.17 28.03
C ASP A 151 -3.39 -36.50 26.97
N SER A 152 -4.65 -36.23 27.22
CA SER A 152 -5.74 -36.44 26.27
C SER A 152 -6.97 -35.66 26.68
N ILE A 153 -7.83 -35.38 25.72
CA ILE A 153 -9.11 -34.70 25.94
C ILE A 153 -10.25 -35.50 25.32
N SER A 154 -11.43 -35.43 25.93
CA SER A 154 -12.65 -36.00 25.37
C SER A 154 -13.47 -34.91 24.72
N VAL A 155 -13.48 -34.88 23.39
CA VAL A 155 -14.15 -33.84 22.59
C VAL A 155 -15.61 -34.18 22.40
N GLU A 156 -16.48 -33.26 22.85
CA GLU A 156 -17.92 -33.27 22.61
C GLU A 156 -18.28 -32.21 21.59
N LEU A 157 -18.87 -32.58 20.46
CA LEU A 157 -19.32 -31.65 19.40
C LEU A 157 -20.82 -31.39 19.56
N LYS A 158 -21.24 -30.15 19.43
CA LYS A 158 -22.64 -29.72 19.51
C LYS A 158 -23.02 -28.82 18.34
N CYS A 159 -24.26 -28.94 17.88
CA CYS A 159 -24.90 -28.00 16.97
C CYS A 159 -26.25 -27.58 17.55
N ALA A 160 -26.55 -26.29 17.58
CA ALA A 160 -27.83 -25.76 18.09
C ALA A 160 -29.04 -26.20 17.23
N ASN A 161 -28.82 -26.65 16.00
CA ASN A 161 -29.86 -27.24 15.17
C ASN A 161 -30.05 -28.73 15.55
N THR A 162 -31.08 -29.04 16.32
CA THR A 162 -31.36 -30.39 16.81
C THR A 162 -31.69 -31.40 15.68
N LEU A 163 -32.06 -30.92 14.50
CA LEU A 163 -32.31 -31.73 13.29
C LEU A 163 -31.12 -31.75 12.35
N ALA A 164 -29.91 -31.52 12.82
CA ALA A 164 -28.69 -31.65 12.05
C ALA A 164 -27.85 -32.85 12.53
N ASP A 165 -27.17 -33.48 11.60
CA ASP A 165 -26.12 -34.45 11.85
C ASP A 165 -24.77 -33.77 11.74
N ILE A 166 -23.87 -33.98 12.70
CA ILE A 166 -22.50 -33.48 12.67
C ILE A 166 -21.60 -34.55 12.04
N TYR A 167 -20.73 -34.13 11.15
CA TYR A 167 -19.66 -34.94 10.57
C TYR A 167 -18.31 -34.24 10.85
N TYR A 168 -17.28 -35.03 11.12
CA TYR A 168 -15.95 -34.52 11.40
C TYR A 168 -14.85 -35.38 10.80
N THR A 169 -13.66 -34.82 10.67
CA THR A 169 -12.40 -35.48 10.35
C THR A 169 -11.33 -35.08 11.36
N THR A 170 -10.29 -35.88 11.53
CA THR A 170 -9.17 -35.61 12.44
C THR A 170 -7.83 -35.44 11.73
N ASP A 171 -7.83 -35.51 10.40
CA ASP A 171 -6.66 -35.38 9.52
C ASP A 171 -6.55 -34.02 8.81
N GLY A 172 -7.41 -33.06 9.19
CA GLY A 172 -7.46 -31.74 8.61
C GLY A 172 -8.21 -31.64 7.27
N THR A 173 -8.70 -32.75 6.73
CA THR A 173 -9.55 -32.75 5.54
C THR A 173 -10.93 -32.18 5.84
N LEU A 174 -11.65 -31.77 4.79
CA LEU A 174 -13.01 -31.24 4.94
C LEU A 174 -14.00 -32.42 5.01
N PRO A 175 -14.78 -32.55 6.08
CA PRO A 175 -15.75 -33.62 6.20
C PRO A 175 -16.94 -33.43 5.27
N THR A 176 -17.33 -34.50 4.58
CA THR A 176 -18.59 -34.63 3.86
C THR A 176 -19.43 -35.73 4.52
N LYS A 177 -20.66 -35.93 4.05
CA LYS A 177 -21.48 -37.07 4.52
C LYS A 177 -20.86 -38.43 4.16
N GLU A 178 -20.04 -38.44 3.10
CA GLU A 178 -19.41 -39.65 2.55
C GLU A 178 -18.02 -39.90 3.14
N SER A 179 -17.21 -38.84 3.36
CA SER A 179 -15.83 -38.93 3.79
C SER A 179 -15.60 -38.61 5.28
N GLY A 180 -16.56 -37.94 5.91
CA GLY A 180 -16.47 -37.59 7.33
C GLY A 180 -17.01 -38.68 8.23
N THR A 181 -16.49 -38.74 9.45
CA THR A 181 -17.06 -39.59 10.52
C THR A 181 -18.31 -38.90 11.08
N LYS A 182 -19.45 -39.61 11.08
CA LYS A 182 -20.66 -39.09 11.72
C LYS A 182 -20.48 -39.08 13.23
N TYR A 183 -20.65 -37.91 13.84
CA TYR A 183 -20.55 -37.73 15.28
C TYR A 183 -21.79 -38.33 15.98
N THR A 184 -21.56 -39.24 16.89
CA THR A 184 -22.62 -39.91 17.68
C THR A 184 -22.37 -39.82 19.20
N GLU A 185 -21.12 -39.74 19.61
CA GLU A 185 -20.67 -39.66 21.00
C GLU A 185 -19.32 -38.96 21.11
N PRO A 186 -18.93 -38.48 22.30
CA PRO A 186 -17.62 -37.87 22.51
C PRO A 186 -16.48 -38.82 22.13
N PHE A 187 -15.44 -38.29 21.46
CA PHE A 187 -14.25 -39.04 21.06
C PHE A 187 -13.00 -38.50 21.75
N THR A 188 -12.01 -39.35 21.91
CA THR A 188 -10.74 -39.00 22.57
C THR A 188 -9.73 -38.52 21.55
N VAL A 189 -9.14 -37.35 21.83
CA VAL A 189 -7.95 -36.83 21.16
C VAL A 189 -6.77 -37.03 22.08
N SER A 190 -5.83 -37.90 21.72
CA SER A 190 -4.65 -38.28 22.51
C SER A 190 -3.32 -37.90 21.84
N GLU A 191 -3.38 -37.37 20.63
CA GLU A 191 -2.24 -36.83 19.87
C GLU A 191 -2.63 -35.50 19.24
N SER A 192 -1.63 -34.67 18.89
CA SER A 192 -1.88 -33.38 18.28
C SER A 192 -2.50 -33.56 16.89
N GLU A 193 -3.69 -33.02 16.71
CA GLU A 193 -4.45 -33.14 15.45
C GLU A 193 -5.38 -31.96 15.23
N ARG A 194 -5.79 -31.79 13.97
CA ARG A 194 -6.85 -30.85 13.60
C ARG A 194 -8.17 -31.59 13.42
N VAL A 195 -9.14 -31.26 14.24
CA VAL A 195 -10.52 -31.68 14.04
C VAL A 195 -11.24 -30.67 13.19
N THR A 196 -11.76 -31.08 12.03
CA THR A 196 -12.63 -30.26 11.19
C THR A 196 -14.05 -30.79 11.30
N ALA A 197 -15.01 -29.96 11.66
CA ALA A 197 -16.40 -30.39 11.88
C ALA A 197 -17.40 -29.53 11.07
N VAL A 198 -18.50 -30.17 10.65
CA VAL A 198 -19.61 -29.51 9.94
C VAL A 198 -20.93 -30.15 10.30
N ALA A 199 -22.00 -29.36 10.41
CA ALA A 199 -23.35 -29.86 10.63
C ALA A 199 -24.16 -29.85 9.34
N PHE A 200 -24.82 -30.98 9.00
CA PHE A 200 -25.73 -31.10 7.86
C PHE A 200 -27.18 -31.28 8.36
N ALA A 201 -28.11 -30.53 7.79
CA ALA A 201 -29.52 -30.72 8.05
C ALA A 201 -30.00 -32.11 7.58
N ARG A 202 -30.85 -32.76 8.40
CA ARG A 202 -31.46 -34.08 8.05
C ARG A 202 -32.55 -33.92 7.01
N ALA A 203 -33.28 -32.80 7.05
CA ALA A 203 -34.35 -32.51 6.10
C ALA A 203 -34.56 -30.99 5.99
N GLY A 204 -34.94 -30.52 4.81
CA GLY A 204 -35.20 -29.10 4.54
C GLY A 204 -33.92 -28.27 4.30
N THR A 205 -34.08 -26.99 4.09
CA THR A 205 -33.01 -26.00 4.10
C THR A 205 -32.88 -25.44 5.52
N PRO A 206 -31.69 -25.16 6.01
CA PRO A 206 -30.36 -25.01 5.41
C PRO A 206 -29.56 -26.31 5.35
N PHE A 207 -28.70 -26.42 4.35
CA PHE A 207 -28.02 -27.67 4.04
C PHE A 207 -26.87 -28.00 4.97
N LYS A 208 -26.01 -27.03 5.33
CA LYS A 208 -24.89 -27.25 6.26
C LYS A 208 -24.49 -25.99 7.04
N SER A 209 -23.72 -26.17 8.11
CA SER A 209 -23.02 -25.10 8.85
C SER A 209 -21.76 -24.62 8.10
N LYS A 210 -21.11 -23.58 8.62
CA LYS A 210 -19.69 -23.37 8.32
C LYS A 210 -18.86 -24.55 8.83
N PHE A 211 -17.66 -24.73 8.27
CA PHE A 211 -16.70 -25.64 8.86
C PHE A 211 -16.16 -25.01 10.15
N THR A 212 -16.11 -25.82 11.19
CA THR A 212 -15.46 -25.49 12.46
C THR A 212 -14.10 -26.18 12.49
N TYR A 213 -13.04 -25.43 12.67
CA TYR A 213 -11.67 -25.93 12.74
C TYR A 213 -11.21 -25.85 14.20
N LEU A 214 -10.75 -26.98 14.73
CA LEU A 214 -10.31 -27.12 16.11
C LEU A 214 -8.91 -27.76 16.09
N ASP A 215 -7.89 -26.95 16.36
CA ASP A 215 -6.51 -27.42 16.47
C ASP A 215 -6.22 -27.82 17.92
N TYR A 216 -6.06 -29.08 18.17
CA TYR A 216 -5.70 -29.64 19.48
C TYR A 216 -4.24 -30.06 19.49
N TYR A 217 -3.48 -29.51 20.43
CA TYR A 217 -2.09 -29.86 20.67
C TYR A 217 -1.99 -30.60 21.99
N ILE A 218 -1.62 -31.87 21.93
CA ILE A 218 -1.54 -32.76 23.12
C ILE A 218 -0.08 -32.90 23.52
N LEU A 219 0.24 -32.45 24.74
CA LEU A 219 1.55 -32.58 25.35
C LEU A 219 1.55 -33.78 26.33
N LYS A 220 2.58 -34.59 26.23
CA LYS A 220 2.78 -35.72 27.14
C LYS A 220 3.58 -35.31 28.39
N ASP A 221 3.46 -36.09 29.47
CA ASP A 221 4.23 -35.86 30.68
C ASP A 221 5.74 -35.79 30.39
N GLY A 222 6.41 -34.79 30.96
CA GLY A 222 7.85 -34.55 30.79
C GLY A 222 8.23 -33.71 29.55
N GLU A 223 7.28 -33.34 28.69
CA GLU A 223 7.51 -32.40 27.59
C GLU A 223 7.50 -30.96 28.09
N SER A 224 8.16 -30.07 27.32
CA SER A 224 8.15 -28.63 27.51
C SER A 224 6.73 -28.09 27.54
N GLU A 225 6.51 -26.95 28.19
CA GLU A 225 5.22 -26.23 28.15
C GLU A 225 4.89 -25.64 26.77
N TYR A 226 5.84 -25.70 25.82
CA TYR A 226 5.66 -25.25 24.46
C TYR A 226 5.41 -26.41 23.52
N VAL A 227 4.38 -26.27 22.70
CA VAL A 227 4.16 -27.15 21.54
C VAL A 227 4.88 -26.56 20.35
N ILE A 228 5.79 -27.30 19.76
CA ILE A 228 6.51 -26.90 18.55
C ILE A 228 6.27 -27.88 17.42
N GLU A 229 5.82 -27.37 16.28
CA GLU A 229 5.64 -28.13 15.04
C GLU A 229 6.89 -27.96 14.17
N LYS A 230 7.47 -29.08 13.76
CA LYS A 230 8.69 -29.08 12.94
C LYS A 230 8.38 -28.68 11.50
N SER A 231 9.13 -27.72 10.96
CA SER A 231 9.12 -27.30 9.56
C SER A 231 10.54 -27.35 9.00
N GLY A 232 10.92 -28.46 8.37
CA GLY A 232 12.30 -28.68 7.93
C GLY A 232 13.28 -28.77 9.10
N TYR A 233 14.24 -27.83 9.19
CA TYR A 233 15.21 -27.72 10.29
C TYR A 233 14.77 -26.75 11.39
N SER A 234 13.65 -26.08 11.23
CA SER A 234 13.08 -25.07 12.13
C SER A 234 11.72 -25.49 12.65
N GLY A 235 11.14 -24.70 13.53
CA GLY A 235 9.84 -24.99 14.09
C GLY A 235 8.97 -23.77 14.36
N ILE A 236 7.67 -24.02 14.34
CA ILE A 236 6.63 -23.06 14.68
C ILE A 236 6.12 -23.39 16.07
N ILE A 237 6.17 -22.43 17.01
CA ILE A 237 5.56 -22.60 18.34
C ILE A 237 4.05 -22.45 18.17
N LYS A 238 3.31 -23.55 18.33
CA LYS A 238 1.87 -23.61 18.10
C LYS A 238 1.02 -23.29 19.33
N ALA A 239 1.54 -23.60 20.51
CA ALA A 239 0.82 -23.36 21.77
C ALA A 239 1.77 -23.24 22.96
N TYR A 240 1.29 -22.60 24.02
CA TYR A 240 1.92 -22.49 25.33
C TYR A 240 0.92 -22.95 26.40
N LEU A 241 1.36 -23.84 27.27
CA LEU A 241 0.55 -24.44 28.34
C LEU A 241 0.87 -23.91 29.74
N GLY A 242 1.86 -23.00 29.83
CA GLY A 242 2.18 -22.35 31.09
C GLY A 242 1.14 -21.30 31.50
N ASN A 243 1.19 -20.88 32.73
CA ASN A 243 0.29 -19.86 33.29
C ASN A 243 1.03 -18.55 33.61
N GLU A 244 2.30 -18.45 33.23
CA GLU A 244 3.11 -17.28 33.49
C GLU A 244 2.63 -16.06 32.69
N THR A 245 2.62 -14.89 33.32
CA THR A 245 2.34 -13.63 32.65
C THR A 245 3.61 -13.03 32.01
N ASN A 246 4.79 -13.47 32.47
CA ASN A 246 6.10 -13.10 31.93
C ASN A 246 6.75 -14.34 31.33
N VAL A 247 6.72 -14.44 30.03
CA VAL A 247 7.08 -15.66 29.29
C VAL A 247 8.46 -15.51 28.68
N THR A 248 9.29 -16.57 28.78
CA THR A 248 10.58 -16.64 28.06
C THR A 248 10.59 -17.91 27.21
N VAL A 249 10.66 -17.72 25.90
CA VAL A 249 10.76 -18.82 24.95
C VAL A 249 12.22 -19.26 24.85
N PRO A 250 12.55 -20.55 25.08
CA PRO A 250 13.93 -21.02 24.96
C PRO A 250 14.43 -21.02 23.51
N ASP A 251 15.76 -20.94 23.32
CA ASP A 251 16.43 -21.05 22.01
C ASP A 251 16.15 -22.40 21.33
N ILE A 252 15.92 -23.45 22.13
CA ILE A 252 15.61 -24.80 21.66
C ILE A 252 14.42 -25.31 22.46
N VAL A 253 13.36 -25.71 21.77
CA VAL A 253 12.15 -26.33 22.33
C VAL A 253 12.06 -27.75 21.80
N ASN A 254 12.09 -28.74 22.69
CA ASN A 254 12.03 -30.20 22.36
C ASN A 254 13.04 -30.60 21.26
N GLY A 255 14.27 -30.02 21.28
CA GLY A 255 15.31 -30.29 20.30
C GLY A 255 15.12 -29.54 18.93
N ILE A 256 14.16 -28.63 18.83
CA ILE A 256 13.85 -27.87 17.62
C ILE A 256 14.09 -26.38 17.89
N THR A 257 14.76 -25.70 16.96
CA THR A 257 14.96 -24.25 17.02
C THR A 257 13.69 -23.53 16.54
N PRO A 258 13.05 -22.69 17.39
CA PRO A 258 11.87 -21.94 16.98
C PRO A 258 12.26 -20.81 16.01
N THR A 259 11.48 -20.63 14.96
CA THR A 259 11.66 -19.56 13.96
C THR A 259 10.39 -18.73 13.75
N GLU A 260 9.27 -19.22 14.27
CA GLU A 260 7.99 -18.54 14.19
C GLU A 260 7.22 -18.73 15.49
N LEU A 261 6.62 -17.66 15.97
CA LEU A 261 5.58 -17.70 16.99
C LEU A 261 4.24 -17.86 16.27
N GLY A 262 3.58 -18.98 16.49
CA GLY A 262 2.37 -19.38 15.77
C GLY A 262 1.17 -18.48 16.03
N GLY A 263 0.16 -18.62 15.18
CA GLY A 263 -1.06 -17.84 15.29
C GLY A 263 -1.89 -18.17 16.53
N ASN A 264 -2.59 -17.16 17.07
CA ASN A 264 -3.50 -17.23 18.23
C ASN A 264 -2.87 -17.72 19.55
N ILE A 265 -1.56 -17.91 19.63
CA ILE A 265 -0.89 -18.59 20.76
C ILE A 265 -1.17 -17.92 22.13
N PHE A 266 -1.20 -16.59 22.19
CA PHE A 266 -1.53 -15.82 23.40
C PHE A 266 -2.81 -15.00 23.26
N LYS A 267 -3.62 -15.25 22.23
CA LYS A 267 -4.87 -14.51 21.99
C LYS A 267 -5.77 -14.47 23.23
N ASN A 268 -6.16 -13.25 23.65
CA ASN A 268 -6.98 -13.00 24.84
C ASN A 268 -6.38 -13.56 26.17
N SER A 269 -5.07 -13.83 26.21
CA SER A 269 -4.40 -14.27 27.44
C SER A 269 -4.00 -13.07 28.31
N ASN A 270 -3.58 -13.37 29.54
CA ASN A 270 -3.13 -12.39 30.52
C ASN A 270 -1.61 -12.12 30.45
N ILE A 271 -0.98 -12.39 29.30
CA ILE A 271 0.45 -12.17 29.14
C ILE A 271 0.79 -10.68 29.26
N GLU A 272 1.84 -10.37 30.04
CA GLU A 272 2.33 -9.01 30.25
C GLU A 272 3.68 -8.75 29.58
N SER A 273 4.55 -9.74 29.51
CA SER A 273 5.84 -9.64 28.83
C SER A 273 6.26 -10.95 28.18
N ILE A 274 7.03 -10.84 27.07
CA ILE A 274 7.61 -12.00 26.43
C ILE A 274 9.03 -11.71 25.94
N VAL A 275 9.91 -12.72 26.10
CA VAL A 275 11.25 -12.75 25.51
C VAL A 275 11.27 -13.87 24.48
N LEU A 276 11.58 -13.55 23.23
CA LEU A 276 11.72 -14.48 22.12
C LEU A 276 13.19 -14.62 21.72
N PRO A 277 13.65 -15.82 21.34
CA PRO A 277 15.00 -15.97 20.80
C PRO A 277 15.13 -15.26 19.44
N ASP A 278 16.35 -14.81 19.12
CA ASP A 278 16.66 -14.09 17.88
C ASP A 278 16.40 -14.91 16.60
N THR A 279 16.24 -16.22 16.74
CA THR A 279 15.85 -17.12 15.65
C THR A 279 14.38 -16.97 15.23
N VAL A 280 13.53 -16.41 16.10
CA VAL A 280 12.12 -16.14 15.78
C VAL A 280 12.05 -14.90 14.91
N THR A 281 11.68 -15.11 13.64
CA THR A 281 11.61 -14.05 12.63
C THR A 281 10.19 -13.66 12.27
N THR A 282 9.19 -14.42 12.70
CA THR A 282 7.79 -14.18 12.33
C THR A 282 6.89 -14.28 13.57
N ILE A 283 6.04 -13.28 13.73
CA ILE A 283 4.92 -13.29 14.68
C ILE A 283 3.65 -13.63 13.92
N GLY A 284 3.03 -14.74 14.30
CA GLY A 284 1.87 -15.31 13.62
C GLY A 284 0.58 -14.50 13.78
N GLU A 285 -0.42 -14.83 12.98
CA GLU A 285 -1.72 -14.14 12.96
C GLU A 285 -2.40 -14.19 14.34
N ASN A 286 -2.88 -13.03 14.82
CA ASN A 286 -3.53 -12.90 16.14
C ASN A 286 -2.69 -13.37 17.34
N ALA A 287 -1.37 -13.52 17.23
CA ALA A 287 -0.55 -14.13 18.27
C ALA A 287 -0.76 -13.49 19.65
N PHE A 288 -0.89 -12.18 19.71
CA PHE A 288 -1.16 -11.39 20.92
C PHE A 288 -2.48 -10.61 20.86
N TYR A 289 -3.41 -11.01 20.00
CA TYR A 289 -4.67 -10.31 19.81
C TYR A 289 -5.36 -10.02 21.14
N ASN A 290 -5.62 -8.73 21.43
CA ASN A 290 -6.36 -8.24 22.59
C ASN A 290 -5.76 -8.75 23.93
N THR A 291 -4.43 -8.64 24.08
CA THR A 291 -3.70 -8.99 25.31
C THR A 291 -3.29 -7.73 26.08
N GLY A 292 -2.92 -7.95 27.36
CA GLY A 292 -2.30 -6.94 28.22
C GLY A 292 -0.78 -6.78 28.03
N LEU A 293 -0.21 -7.28 26.93
CA LEU A 293 1.23 -7.25 26.66
C LEU A 293 1.78 -5.84 26.76
N LYS A 294 2.82 -5.65 27.58
CA LYS A 294 3.49 -4.36 27.82
C LYS A 294 4.81 -4.26 27.07
N THR A 295 5.57 -5.37 27.06
CA THR A 295 6.91 -5.42 26.46
C THR A 295 7.12 -6.73 25.70
N ILE A 296 7.85 -6.65 24.60
CA ILE A 296 8.35 -7.79 23.86
C ILE A 296 9.82 -7.59 23.53
N THR A 297 10.67 -8.53 23.96
CA THR A 297 12.08 -8.56 23.57
C THR A 297 12.27 -9.59 22.49
N ALA A 298 12.55 -9.16 21.27
CA ALA A 298 12.60 -10.02 20.10
C ALA A 298 13.38 -9.35 18.95
N ASN A 299 14.70 -9.46 18.96
CA ASN A 299 15.58 -8.76 18.00
C ASN A 299 15.55 -9.34 16.58
N GLY A 300 15.06 -10.59 16.43
CA GLY A 300 15.05 -11.31 15.15
C GLY A 300 13.84 -11.04 14.27
N ILE A 301 12.81 -10.35 14.74
CA ILE A 301 11.53 -10.22 14.04
C ILE A 301 11.70 -9.48 12.71
N LYS A 302 11.15 -10.09 11.66
CA LYS A 302 11.08 -9.51 10.30
C LYS A 302 9.65 -9.36 9.80
N ASN A 303 8.75 -10.24 10.24
CA ASN A 303 7.37 -10.26 9.78
C ASN A 303 6.40 -10.26 10.94
N ILE A 304 5.46 -9.33 10.92
CA ILE A 304 4.32 -9.26 11.83
C ILE A 304 3.08 -9.52 10.99
N LEU A 305 2.38 -10.65 11.23
CA LEU A 305 1.26 -11.06 10.40
C LEU A 305 -0.05 -10.38 10.84
N HIS A 306 -1.16 -10.78 10.19
CA HIS A 306 -2.48 -10.22 10.40
C HIS A 306 -2.88 -10.17 11.89
N GLN A 307 -3.29 -8.99 12.39
CA GLN A 307 -3.79 -8.75 13.74
C GLN A 307 -2.88 -9.24 14.90
N SER A 308 -1.59 -9.46 14.67
CA SER A 308 -0.69 -10.06 15.66
C SER A 308 -0.70 -9.34 17.01
N PHE A 309 -0.76 -8.01 17.01
CA PHE A 309 -0.85 -7.15 18.20
C PHE A 309 -2.12 -6.30 18.24
N TYR A 310 -3.16 -6.71 17.51
CA TYR A 310 -4.42 -5.95 17.49
C TYR A 310 -4.96 -5.73 18.90
N GLY A 311 -5.21 -4.45 19.26
CA GLY A 311 -5.76 -4.12 20.57
C GLY A 311 -4.82 -4.28 21.76
N CYS A 312 -3.49 -4.48 21.55
CA CYS A 312 -2.49 -4.48 22.62
C CYS A 312 -2.24 -3.05 23.13
N ALA A 313 -3.26 -2.47 23.77
CA ALA A 313 -3.24 -1.06 24.19
C ALA A 313 -2.17 -0.74 25.25
N ALA A 314 -1.64 -1.76 25.94
CA ALA A 314 -0.59 -1.64 26.96
C ALA A 314 0.83 -1.78 26.37
N LEU A 315 0.99 -2.15 25.09
CA LEU A 315 2.29 -2.36 24.46
C LEU A 315 3.02 -1.01 24.30
N ALA A 316 4.11 -0.87 25.04
CA ALA A 316 4.89 0.37 25.09
C ALA A 316 6.30 0.20 24.50
N ASP A 317 6.81 -1.04 24.42
CA ASP A 317 8.16 -1.32 23.97
C ASP A 317 8.21 -2.56 23.07
N ILE A 318 8.68 -2.34 21.86
CA ILE A 318 8.92 -3.36 20.82
C ILE A 318 10.02 -2.87 19.88
N ASP A 319 11.05 -3.67 19.64
CA ASP A 319 12.03 -3.38 18.61
C ASP A 319 11.48 -3.76 17.22
N LEU A 320 11.27 -2.75 16.38
CA LEU A 320 10.76 -2.88 15.02
C LEU A 320 11.86 -2.63 13.95
N SER A 321 13.12 -2.41 14.35
CA SER A 321 14.20 -1.95 13.47
C SER A 321 14.47 -2.88 12.26
N ASN A 322 14.23 -4.19 12.42
CA ASN A 322 14.50 -5.22 11.40
C ASN A 322 13.23 -5.66 10.62
N ILE A 323 12.08 -5.03 10.88
CA ILE A 323 10.81 -5.42 10.28
C ILE A 323 10.81 -5.16 8.78
N LYS A 324 10.40 -6.17 8.01
CA LYS A 324 10.22 -6.13 6.56
C LYS A 324 8.76 -6.09 6.12
N TYR A 325 7.88 -6.66 6.92
CA TYR A 325 6.47 -6.79 6.60
C TYR A 325 5.58 -6.56 7.82
N ILE A 326 4.57 -5.70 7.65
CA ILE A 326 3.50 -5.45 8.61
C ILE A 326 2.18 -5.83 7.95
N GLY A 327 1.54 -6.86 8.47
CA GLY A 327 0.26 -7.39 8.00
C GLY A 327 -0.94 -6.51 8.36
N SER A 328 -2.11 -6.89 7.84
CA SER A 328 -3.34 -6.13 8.08
C SER A 328 -3.66 -6.06 9.57
N GLU A 329 -3.96 -4.85 10.05
CA GLU A 329 -4.33 -4.53 11.44
C GLU A 329 -3.27 -4.99 12.49
N ALA A 330 -2.03 -5.25 12.06
CA ALA A 330 -1.02 -5.92 12.88
C ALA A 330 -0.69 -5.18 14.18
N LEU A 331 -0.57 -3.85 14.16
CA LEU A 331 -0.32 -2.99 15.32
C LEU A 331 -1.49 -2.04 15.61
N SER A 332 -2.66 -2.31 15.02
CA SER A 332 -3.82 -1.44 15.18
C SER A 332 -4.25 -1.33 16.65
N GLY A 333 -4.33 -0.08 17.12
CA GLY A 333 -4.76 0.22 18.49
C GLY A 333 -3.66 0.08 19.55
N CYS A 334 -2.37 -0.08 19.19
CA CYS A 334 -1.23 -0.04 20.12
C CYS A 334 -0.92 1.41 20.52
N LYS A 335 -1.69 1.96 21.46
CA LYS A 335 -1.70 3.40 21.79
C LYS A 335 -0.51 3.90 22.60
N LEU A 336 0.26 3.02 23.24
CA LEU A 336 1.43 3.40 24.01
C LEU A 336 2.73 3.41 23.18
N LEU A 337 2.68 3.05 21.89
CA LEU A 337 3.78 3.25 20.97
C LEU A 337 3.81 4.72 20.53
N THR A 338 4.57 5.56 21.25
CA THR A 338 4.57 7.03 21.13
C THR A 338 5.89 7.62 20.64
N GLN A 339 6.93 6.80 20.47
CA GLN A 339 8.24 7.19 19.97
C GLN A 339 8.21 7.55 18.48
N ASP A 340 9.30 8.05 17.96
CA ASP A 340 9.51 8.15 16.52
C ASP A 340 9.67 6.74 15.92
N LEU A 341 9.02 6.48 14.81
CA LEU A 341 9.05 5.19 14.14
C LEU A 341 9.96 5.27 12.90
N GLU A 342 11.10 4.61 12.98
CA GLU A 342 12.01 4.44 11.85
C GLU A 342 12.12 2.96 11.49
N LEU A 343 11.65 2.58 10.30
CA LEU A 343 11.69 1.21 9.80
C LEU A 343 12.49 1.14 8.49
N PRO A 344 13.83 1.14 8.59
CA PRO A 344 14.70 1.22 7.40
C PRO A 344 14.64 -0.03 6.52
N ALA A 345 14.11 -1.15 7.01
CA ALA A 345 14.02 -2.40 6.26
C ALA A 345 12.60 -2.74 5.78
N LEU A 346 11.59 -1.94 6.15
CA LEU A 346 10.18 -2.24 5.85
C LEU A 346 9.91 -2.12 4.35
N GLU A 347 9.43 -3.20 3.74
CA GLU A 347 9.11 -3.29 2.31
C GLU A 347 7.61 -3.07 2.03
N GLN A 348 6.74 -3.51 2.95
CA GLN A 348 5.28 -3.47 2.78
C GLN A 348 4.54 -3.36 4.11
N ILE A 349 3.49 -2.56 4.09
CA ILE A 349 2.47 -2.48 5.14
C ILE A 349 1.09 -2.70 4.52
N ASP A 350 0.30 -3.59 5.11
CA ASP A 350 -1.04 -3.90 4.64
C ASP A 350 -2.11 -2.99 5.27
N GLU A 351 -3.38 -3.27 4.93
CA GLU A 351 -4.55 -2.51 5.40
C GLU A 351 -4.53 -2.34 6.92
N LYS A 352 -4.65 -1.09 7.38
CA LYS A 352 -4.70 -0.71 8.81
C LYS A 352 -3.52 -1.18 9.66
N GLY A 353 -2.39 -1.51 9.06
CA GLY A 353 -1.25 -2.10 9.77
C GLY A 353 -0.76 -1.29 10.96
N LEU A 354 -0.80 0.04 10.88
CA LEU A 354 -0.45 1.01 11.93
C LEU A 354 -1.63 1.91 12.33
N ALA A 355 -2.88 1.50 12.07
CA ALA A 355 -4.04 2.33 12.39
C ALA A 355 -4.19 2.56 13.90
N GLY A 356 -4.49 3.80 14.29
CA GLY A 356 -4.72 4.16 15.69
C GLY A 356 -3.49 4.03 16.59
N THR A 357 -2.28 4.06 16.03
CA THR A 357 -1.01 4.15 16.76
C THR A 357 -0.66 5.60 17.09
N TYR A 358 0.21 5.83 18.10
CA TYR A 358 0.55 7.17 18.56
C TYR A 358 2.02 7.55 18.31
N PHE A 359 2.66 6.95 17.32
CA PHE A 359 3.98 7.37 16.85
C PHE A 359 3.95 8.86 16.45
N LYS A 360 5.02 9.60 16.77
CA LYS A 360 5.11 11.05 16.47
C LYS A 360 5.55 11.32 15.05
N THR A 361 6.54 10.59 14.60
CA THR A 361 7.00 10.57 13.20
C THR A 361 7.02 9.14 12.68
N ILE A 362 6.76 8.97 11.39
CA ILE A 362 6.81 7.68 10.72
C ILE A 362 7.70 7.81 9.49
N ASN A 363 8.87 7.17 9.54
CA ASN A 363 9.84 7.16 8.45
C ASN A 363 10.04 5.72 7.91
N LEU A 364 9.58 5.46 6.69
CA LEU A 364 9.59 4.15 6.04
C LEU A 364 10.31 4.24 4.67
N PRO A 365 11.64 4.42 4.65
CA PRO A 365 12.38 4.78 3.44
C PRO A 365 12.37 3.69 2.36
N GLU A 366 12.31 2.42 2.74
CA GLU A 366 12.32 1.28 1.81
C GLU A 366 10.91 0.77 1.44
N CYS A 367 9.86 1.26 2.12
CA CYS A 367 8.49 0.81 1.91
C CYS A 367 7.99 1.18 0.50
N THR A 368 7.62 0.16 -0.28
CA THR A 368 7.13 0.32 -1.66
C THR A 368 5.61 0.23 -1.77
N LYS A 369 4.96 -0.44 -0.80
CA LYS A 369 3.50 -0.68 -0.78
C LYS A 369 2.91 -0.32 0.56
N VAL A 370 1.86 0.51 0.52
CA VAL A 370 1.07 0.94 1.67
C VAL A 370 -0.39 0.61 1.40
N GLY A 371 -1.00 -0.17 2.29
CA GLY A 371 -2.39 -0.61 2.17
C GLY A 371 -3.41 0.49 2.46
N ASP A 372 -4.68 0.19 2.22
CA ASP A 372 -5.78 1.08 2.58
C ASP A 372 -5.83 1.29 4.11
N SER A 373 -6.11 2.52 4.53
CA SER A 373 -6.19 2.89 5.95
C SER A 373 -4.94 2.55 6.79
N ALA A 374 -3.78 2.35 6.17
CA ALA A 374 -2.57 1.84 6.85
C ALA A 374 -2.20 2.66 8.09
N PHE A 375 -2.42 3.99 8.06
CA PHE A 375 -2.16 4.91 9.15
C PHE A 375 -3.44 5.54 9.72
N GLU A 376 -4.62 5.02 9.40
CA GLU A 376 -5.90 5.62 9.78
C GLU A 376 -5.97 5.94 11.28
N GLY A 377 -6.25 7.21 11.62
CA GLY A 377 -6.36 7.67 13.00
C GLY A 377 -5.06 7.63 13.80
N SER A 378 -3.90 7.56 13.14
CA SER A 378 -2.61 7.66 13.83
C SER A 378 -2.35 9.10 14.32
N ASP A 379 -1.53 9.24 15.37
CA ASP A 379 -1.16 10.53 15.98
C ASP A 379 0.06 11.19 15.30
N ALA A 380 0.52 10.62 14.19
CA ALA A 380 1.73 11.07 13.51
C ALA A 380 1.59 12.51 13.00
N GLN A 381 2.66 13.30 13.20
CA GLN A 381 2.81 14.65 12.66
C GLN A 381 3.50 14.65 11.30
N GLU A 382 4.36 13.67 11.05
CA GLU A 382 5.10 13.52 9.80
C GLU A 382 5.12 12.06 9.35
N ILE A 383 4.85 11.83 8.04
CA ILE A 383 4.96 10.51 7.40
C ILE A 383 5.85 10.62 6.17
N VAL A 384 6.95 9.87 6.17
CA VAL A 384 7.95 9.84 5.09
C VAL A 384 7.98 8.46 4.44
N LEU A 385 7.66 8.40 3.15
CA LEU A 385 7.53 7.18 2.33
C LEU A 385 8.35 7.34 1.04
N LYS A 386 9.68 7.31 1.14
CA LYS A 386 10.59 7.66 0.03
C LYS A 386 10.41 6.82 -1.23
N LYS A 387 10.14 5.51 -1.08
CA LYS A 387 10.04 4.56 -2.20
C LYS A 387 8.61 4.10 -2.50
N ALA A 388 7.61 4.58 -1.77
CA ALA A 388 6.23 4.13 -1.96
C ALA A 388 5.70 4.52 -3.34
N THR A 389 5.37 3.51 -4.14
CA THR A 389 4.76 3.66 -5.47
C THR A 389 3.28 3.31 -5.46
N SER A 390 2.83 2.52 -4.48
CA SER A 390 1.45 2.13 -4.27
C SER A 390 1.01 2.53 -2.87
N ILE A 391 0.05 3.45 -2.80
CA ILE A 391 -0.52 3.94 -1.54
C ILE A 391 -2.03 3.78 -1.64
N GLY A 392 -2.61 3.15 -0.63
CA GLY A 392 -4.05 2.91 -0.55
C GLY A 392 -4.85 4.21 -0.48
N SER A 393 -6.06 4.17 -1.02
CA SER A 393 -6.90 5.35 -1.22
C SER A 393 -7.34 6.05 0.08
N THR A 394 -7.27 5.38 1.22
CA THR A 394 -7.64 5.88 2.56
C THR A 394 -6.46 5.85 3.54
N ALA A 395 -5.22 5.73 3.04
CA ALA A 395 -4.04 5.43 3.86
C ALA A 395 -3.85 6.37 5.05
N PHE A 396 -4.14 7.67 4.89
CA PHE A 396 -3.92 8.72 5.91
C PHE A 396 -5.22 9.19 6.57
N ARG A 397 -6.33 8.50 6.35
CA ARG A 397 -7.65 8.92 6.83
C ARG A 397 -7.64 9.20 8.34
N ASN A 398 -8.30 10.29 8.77
CA ASN A 398 -8.44 10.69 10.17
C ASN A 398 -7.12 10.90 10.94
N CYS A 399 -5.99 11.11 10.26
CA CYS A 399 -4.73 11.51 10.90
C CYS A 399 -4.79 13.01 11.26
N ALA A 400 -5.52 13.35 12.32
CA ALA A 400 -5.84 14.73 12.65
C ALA A 400 -4.61 15.61 12.95
N ASN A 401 -3.53 15.02 13.50
CA ASN A 401 -2.30 15.72 13.85
C ASN A 401 -1.25 15.74 12.73
N LEU A 402 -1.54 15.09 11.59
CA LEU A 402 -0.59 15.00 10.48
C LEU A 402 -0.39 16.38 9.84
N GLU A 403 0.86 16.84 9.83
CA GLU A 403 1.28 18.12 9.25
C GLU A 403 1.98 17.95 7.91
N THR A 404 2.75 16.88 7.74
CA THR A 404 3.60 16.67 6.56
C THR A 404 3.51 15.25 6.01
N ILE A 405 3.36 15.13 4.69
CA ILE A 405 3.44 13.87 3.93
C ILE A 405 4.51 14.00 2.85
N TYR A 406 5.46 13.05 2.84
CA TYR A 406 6.53 12.97 1.85
C TYR A 406 6.46 11.66 1.06
N ILE A 407 6.04 11.74 -0.22
CA ILE A 407 5.75 10.58 -1.09
C ILE A 407 6.31 10.79 -2.51
N PRO A 408 7.62 10.96 -2.67
CA PRO A 408 8.22 11.44 -3.92
C PRO A 408 8.07 10.49 -5.11
N LYS A 409 7.73 9.23 -4.91
CA LYS A 409 7.58 8.21 -5.96
C LYS A 409 6.13 7.83 -6.25
N SER A 410 5.18 8.28 -5.44
CA SER A 410 3.76 7.96 -5.66
C SER A 410 3.20 8.70 -6.87
N THR A 411 2.47 7.97 -7.71
CA THR A 411 1.77 8.55 -8.89
C THR A 411 0.39 9.08 -8.55
N ASN A 412 -0.16 8.72 -7.39
CA ASN A 412 -1.45 9.21 -6.91
C ASN A 412 -1.32 9.74 -5.49
N PHE A 413 -2.10 10.77 -5.19
CA PHE A 413 -2.24 11.28 -3.84
C PHE A 413 -3.72 11.41 -3.48
N SER A 414 -4.10 10.76 -2.37
CA SER A 414 -5.47 10.76 -1.83
C SER A 414 -5.48 10.27 -0.38
N GLY A 415 -6.67 10.18 0.23
CA GLY A 415 -6.87 9.50 1.51
C GLY A 415 -6.57 10.35 2.74
N CYS A 416 -6.67 11.66 2.63
CA CYS A 416 -6.43 12.61 3.71
C CYS A 416 -7.73 13.18 4.33
N GLU A 417 -8.85 12.47 4.18
CA GLU A 417 -10.08 12.81 4.88
C GLU A 417 -9.84 12.86 6.40
N GLY A 418 -10.24 13.96 7.05
CA GLY A 418 -10.02 14.15 8.48
C GLY A 418 -8.61 14.60 8.91
N CYS A 419 -7.68 14.83 7.98
CA CYS A 419 -6.35 15.39 8.27
C CYS A 419 -6.41 16.91 8.45
N THR A 420 -6.94 17.37 9.60
CA THR A 420 -7.28 18.79 9.82
C THR A 420 -6.06 19.71 9.98
N ASN A 421 -4.89 19.17 10.33
CA ASN A 421 -3.65 19.92 10.52
C ASN A 421 -2.65 19.78 9.35
N LEU A 422 -3.04 19.12 8.27
CA LEU A 422 -2.13 18.90 7.14
C LEU A 422 -1.73 20.24 6.50
N LYS A 423 -0.44 20.50 6.43
CA LYS A 423 0.16 21.74 5.90
C LYS A 423 0.88 21.50 4.58
N THR A 424 1.59 20.39 4.47
CA THR A 424 2.50 20.15 3.35
C THR A 424 2.41 18.72 2.82
N VAL A 425 2.29 18.59 1.51
CA VAL A 425 2.38 17.32 0.79
C VAL A 425 3.42 17.45 -0.32
N PHE A 426 4.42 16.58 -0.32
CA PHE A 426 5.44 16.51 -1.36
C PHE A 426 5.23 15.26 -2.22
N ALA A 427 4.68 15.43 -3.41
CA ALA A 427 4.28 14.36 -4.32
C ALA A 427 4.66 14.68 -5.79
N PRO A 428 5.95 14.87 -6.13
CA PRO A 428 6.38 15.33 -7.45
C PRO A 428 6.04 14.41 -8.60
N MET A 429 5.82 13.12 -8.33
CA MET A 429 5.47 12.13 -9.37
C MET A 429 3.96 11.95 -9.53
N ALA A 430 3.14 12.65 -8.76
CA ALA A 430 1.69 12.52 -8.82
C ALA A 430 1.14 12.91 -10.19
N THR A 431 0.35 12.02 -10.77
CA THR A 431 -0.44 12.24 -12.00
C THR A 431 -1.90 12.54 -11.68
N GLY A 432 -2.37 12.14 -10.51
CA GLY A 432 -3.69 12.42 -9.99
C GLY A 432 -3.65 12.87 -8.53
N ILE A 433 -4.48 13.85 -8.19
CA ILE A 433 -4.66 14.34 -6.83
C ILE A 433 -6.15 14.30 -6.52
N THR A 434 -6.51 13.64 -5.42
CA THR A 434 -7.86 13.75 -4.84
C THR A 434 -7.77 14.66 -3.63
N THR A 435 -8.48 15.79 -3.69
CA THR A 435 -8.45 16.79 -2.63
C THR A 435 -9.55 16.54 -1.60
N ASP A 436 -9.52 15.38 -0.98
CA ASP A 436 -10.28 15.01 0.21
C ASP A 436 -9.65 15.55 1.51
N ILE A 437 -8.82 16.58 1.37
CA ILE A 437 -8.06 17.19 2.46
C ILE A 437 -8.97 18.10 3.28
N SER A 438 -8.99 17.88 4.59
CA SER A 438 -9.74 18.69 5.55
C SER A 438 -8.91 19.89 6.10
N SER A 439 -8.03 20.47 5.28
CA SER A 439 -7.13 21.56 5.64
C SER A 439 -6.71 22.39 4.42
N ASN A 440 -6.08 23.55 4.64
CA ASN A 440 -5.50 24.40 3.58
C ASN A 440 -4.05 23.98 3.29
N ALA A 441 -3.84 22.79 2.79
CA ALA A 441 -2.50 22.24 2.55
C ALA A 441 -1.86 22.76 1.26
N THR A 442 -0.52 22.86 1.27
CA THR A 442 0.29 23.09 0.07
C THR A 442 0.76 21.75 -0.50
N ILE A 443 0.46 21.50 -1.77
CA ILE A 443 0.82 20.28 -2.49
C ILE A 443 1.89 20.60 -3.53
N TYR A 444 3.08 20.03 -3.37
CA TYR A 444 4.18 20.14 -4.32
C TYR A 444 4.12 18.99 -5.31
N CYS A 445 3.90 19.31 -6.59
CA CYS A 445 3.83 18.34 -7.67
C CYS A 445 4.59 18.82 -8.91
N ASN A 446 4.89 17.91 -9.83
CA ASN A 446 5.57 18.22 -11.08
C ASN A 446 4.56 18.39 -12.23
N ASN A 447 5.05 18.63 -13.45
CA ASN A 447 4.24 18.81 -14.68
C ASN A 447 3.50 17.54 -15.16
N ARG A 448 3.58 16.44 -14.41
CA ARG A 448 2.89 15.17 -14.72
C ARG A 448 1.43 15.14 -14.31
N LEU A 449 0.97 16.11 -13.55
CA LEU A 449 -0.40 16.15 -13.05
C LEU A 449 -1.41 16.24 -14.21
N THR A 450 -2.28 15.23 -14.33
CA THR A 450 -3.29 15.12 -15.39
C THR A 450 -4.72 15.24 -14.88
N SER A 451 -4.93 15.04 -13.57
CA SER A 451 -6.26 15.12 -12.97
C SER A 451 -6.21 15.66 -11.55
N ILE A 452 -7.23 16.46 -11.20
CA ILE A 452 -7.52 16.87 -9.83
C ILE A 452 -9.01 16.59 -9.61
N TYR A 453 -9.33 15.89 -8.53
CA TYR A 453 -10.68 15.58 -8.13
C TYR A 453 -11.01 16.25 -6.79
N PHE A 454 -12.12 16.98 -6.72
CA PHE A 454 -12.62 17.65 -5.52
C PHE A 454 -13.92 16.97 -5.06
N PRO A 455 -13.90 16.18 -3.98
CA PRO A 455 -15.13 15.65 -3.39
C PRO A 455 -16.05 16.79 -2.92
N ASN A 456 -17.36 16.65 -3.11
CA ASN A 456 -18.34 17.72 -2.87
C ASN A 456 -18.42 18.20 -1.40
N ASP A 457 -17.98 17.37 -0.46
CA ASP A 457 -18.15 17.62 0.99
C ASP A 457 -17.04 18.53 1.59
N TYR A 458 -15.99 18.84 0.84
CA TYR A 458 -14.81 19.59 1.33
C TYR A 458 -14.71 21.01 0.78
N SER A 459 -15.83 21.65 0.47
CA SER A 459 -15.88 23.01 -0.12
C SER A 459 -15.30 24.14 0.75
N ALA A 460 -15.09 23.89 2.05
CA ALA A 460 -14.58 24.89 3.00
C ALA A 460 -13.06 25.09 2.92
N TYR A 461 -12.30 24.18 2.31
CA TYR A 461 -10.85 24.19 2.31
C TYR A 461 -10.29 24.49 0.92
N LYS A 462 -9.16 25.19 0.88
CA LYS A 462 -8.44 25.55 -0.35
C LYS A 462 -7.05 24.92 -0.35
N CYS A 463 -6.75 24.15 -1.40
CA CYS A 463 -5.40 23.64 -1.62
C CYS A 463 -4.54 24.63 -2.36
N THR A 464 -3.29 24.79 -1.95
CA THR A 464 -2.27 25.49 -2.73
C THR A 464 -1.47 24.45 -3.52
N ILE A 465 -1.46 24.55 -4.85
CA ILE A 465 -0.68 23.66 -5.71
C ILE A 465 0.54 24.41 -6.21
N VAL A 466 1.73 23.87 -5.91
CA VAL A 466 3.01 24.37 -6.40
C VAL A 466 3.52 23.43 -7.48
N SER A 467 3.60 23.93 -8.71
CA SER A 467 4.10 23.16 -9.85
C SER A 467 4.89 24.06 -10.82
N PRO A 468 5.79 23.50 -11.64
CA PRO A 468 6.61 24.29 -12.57
C PRO A 468 5.81 25.02 -13.64
N GLU A 469 4.65 24.52 -14.01
CA GLU A 469 3.82 25.07 -15.07
C GLU A 469 2.35 24.65 -14.92
N TYR A 470 1.50 25.27 -15.72
CA TYR A 470 0.08 24.97 -15.77
C TYR A 470 -0.15 23.58 -16.38
N THR A 471 -0.48 22.60 -15.54
CA THR A 471 -0.63 21.21 -15.94
C THR A 471 -2.02 20.91 -16.52
N ALA A 472 -2.16 19.77 -17.21
CA ALA A 472 -3.45 19.30 -17.69
C ALA A 472 -4.49 19.14 -16.56
N GLY A 473 -4.04 18.71 -15.37
CA GLY A 473 -4.92 18.58 -14.19
C GLY A 473 -5.47 19.91 -13.71
N LEU A 474 -4.64 20.96 -13.68
CA LEU A 474 -5.08 22.32 -13.34
C LEU A 474 -6.05 22.88 -14.39
N ALA A 475 -5.79 22.62 -15.68
CA ALA A 475 -6.69 23.03 -16.76
C ALA A 475 -8.06 22.35 -16.67
N VAL A 476 -8.11 21.06 -16.28
CA VAL A 476 -9.36 20.34 -16.05
C VAL A 476 -10.11 20.91 -14.85
N ALA A 477 -9.42 21.14 -13.73
CA ALA A 477 -10.03 21.72 -12.54
C ALA A 477 -10.64 23.09 -12.81
N ASN A 478 -9.93 23.96 -13.56
CA ASN A 478 -10.45 25.26 -13.98
C ASN A 478 -11.69 25.14 -14.86
N ARG A 479 -11.66 24.27 -15.87
CA ARG A 479 -12.81 24.04 -16.77
C ARG A 479 -14.06 23.60 -16.01
N ASP A 480 -13.87 22.79 -14.95
CA ASP A 480 -14.95 22.17 -14.19
C ASP A 480 -15.47 23.08 -13.05
N GLY A 481 -14.99 24.34 -12.95
CA GLY A 481 -15.50 25.35 -12.03
C GLY A 481 -14.98 25.21 -10.59
N TYR A 482 -13.76 24.72 -10.43
CA TYR A 482 -13.11 24.53 -9.11
C TYR A 482 -12.02 25.58 -8.83
N GLU A 483 -11.97 26.68 -9.56
CA GLU A 483 -10.92 27.72 -9.47
C GLU A 483 -10.81 28.34 -8.08
N ASP A 484 -11.90 28.44 -7.37
CA ASP A 484 -11.95 29.00 -6.02
C ASP A 484 -11.51 28.01 -4.93
N ARG A 485 -11.28 26.74 -5.29
CA ARG A 485 -10.85 25.68 -4.36
C ARG A 485 -9.36 25.41 -4.35
N TYR A 486 -8.61 25.95 -5.30
CA TYR A 486 -7.15 25.83 -5.30
C TYR A 486 -6.47 27.12 -5.77
N ILE A 487 -5.19 27.25 -5.37
CA ILE A 487 -4.30 28.35 -5.80
C ILE A 487 -3.10 27.69 -6.48
N HIS A 488 -2.81 28.07 -7.71
CA HIS A 488 -1.59 27.65 -8.40
C HIS A 488 -0.47 28.63 -8.14
N ILE A 489 0.69 28.11 -7.70
CA ILE A 489 1.94 28.87 -7.57
C ILE A 489 2.98 28.20 -8.47
N SER A 490 3.59 28.99 -9.33
CA SER A 490 4.70 28.51 -10.15
C SER A 490 5.95 28.28 -9.31
N SER A 491 6.56 27.11 -9.42
CA SER A 491 7.86 26.84 -8.80
C SER A 491 9.02 27.58 -9.50
N ASP A 492 8.74 28.29 -10.62
CA ASP A 492 9.72 28.98 -11.44
C ASP A 492 10.26 30.29 -10.81
N GLU A 493 9.72 30.73 -9.66
CA GLU A 493 10.10 31.98 -9.00
C GLU A 493 10.54 31.78 -7.53
N ILE A 494 10.69 30.53 -7.08
CA ILE A 494 11.00 30.24 -5.68
C ILE A 494 12.47 30.51 -5.34
N ALA A 495 13.40 30.21 -6.25
CA ALA A 495 14.79 30.62 -6.09
C ALA A 495 14.97 32.07 -6.60
N LYS A 496 15.84 32.84 -5.92
CA LYS A 496 16.01 34.28 -6.19
C LYS A 496 17.33 34.59 -6.89
N ASP A 497 17.29 35.48 -7.91
CA ASP A 497 18.49 36.06 -8.53
C ASP A 497 19.21 37.01 -7.53
N LYS A 498 20.52 36.83 -7.35
CA LYS A 498 21.40 37.69 -6.55
C LYS A 498 22.26 38.63 -7.37
N GLY A 499 22.04 38.68 -8.66
CA GLY A 499 22.78 39.54 -9.56
C GLY A 499 23.96 38.87 -10.26
N GLY A 500 24.57 39.60 -11.16
CA GLY A 500 25.78 39.24 -11.89
C GLY A 500 27.00 39.94 -11.31
N GLN A 501 28.14 39.30 -11.42
CA GLN A 501 29.44 39.87 -11.05
C GLN A 501 30.44 39.59 -12.18
N ILE A 502 31.23 40.62 -12.48
CA ILE A 502 32.34 40.47 -13.42
C ILE A 502 33.60 39.91 -12.72
N ARG A 503 34.38 39.15 -13.45
CA ARG A 503 35.68 38.64 -13.03
C ARG A 503 36.75 39.10 -14.00
N PRO A 504 37.39 40.27 -13.76
CA PRO A 504 38.31 40.87 -14.71
C PRO A 504 39.53 40.01 -15.06
N ARG A 505 40.01 39.20 -14.06
CA ARG A 505 41.25 38.43 -14.20
C ARG A 505 41.17 37.27 -15.21
N ASP A 506 39.98 36.74 -15.41
CA ASP A 506 39.75 35.55 -16.26
C ASP A 506 38.67 35.77 -17.32
N ASN A 507 38.38 37.03 -17.66
CA ASN A 507 37.29 37.42 -18.57
C ASN A 507 36.00 36.66 -18.23
N GLY A 508 35.65 36.65 -16.91
CA GLY A 508 34.60 35.82 -16.40
C GLY A 508 33.35 36.60 -16.01
N LEU A 509 32.21 35.95 -16.15
CA LEU A 509 30.91 36.41 -15.72
C LEU A 509 30.34 35.41 -14.71
N ARG A 510 29.92 35.90 -13.54
CA ARG A 510 29.31 35.11 -12.48
C ARG A 510 27.83 35.47 -12.34
N PHE A 511 26.98 34.46 -12.26
CA PHE A 511 25.59 34.61 -11.85
C PHE A 511 25.43 34.04 -10.45
N GLY A 512 24.82 34.80 -9.55
CA GLY A 512 24.56 34.40 -8.16
C GLY A 512 23.07 34.20 -7.93
N PHE A 513 22.73 33.18 -7.13
CA PHE A 513 21.34 32.87 -6.78
C PHE A 513 21.23 32.43 -5.34
N SER A 514 20.05 32.59 -4.75
CA SER A 514 19.73 32.08 -3.41
C SER A 514 18.42 31.32 -3.40
N PHE A 515 18.34 30.34 -2.50
CA PHE A 515 17.17 29.54 -2.23
C PHE A 515 16.99 29.48 -0.72
N ASP A 516 15.81 29.84 -0.23
CA ASP A 516 15.46 29.69 1.18
C ASP A 516 14.76 28.34 1.37
N GLU A 517 15.43 27.46 2.12
CA GLU A 517 14.93 26.10 2.37
C GLU A 517 13.60 26.10 3.14
N ASN A 518 13.32 27.13 3.95
CA ASN A 518 12.02 27.29 4.61
C ASN A 518 10.88 27.66 3.65
N SER A 519 11.18 28.16 2.44
CA SER A 519 10.13 28.58 1.49
C SER A 519 9.24 27.45 1.02
N ILE A 520 9.67 26.19 1.16
CA ILE A 520 8.91 25.00 0.81
C ILE A 520 8.17 24.36 2.01
N GLY A 521 8.26 24.95 3.20
CA GLY A 521 7.40 24.60 4.33
C GLY A 521 7.70 23.26 5.03
N PHE A 522 8.81 22.58 4.70
CA PHE A 522 9.28 21.37 5.41
C PHE A 522 10.80 21.21 5.26
N ASP A 523 11.40 20.46 6.18
CA ASP A 523 12.85 20.19 6.17
C ASP A 523 13.18 19.00 5.25
N PHE A 524 13.31 19.27 3.95
CA PHE A 524 13.65 18.24 2.97
C PHE A 524 15.05 17.65 3.15
N THR A 525 15.94 18.31 3.90
CA THR A 525 17.31 17.82 4.13
C THR A 525 17.33 16.52 4.94
N LYS A 526 16.29 16.27 5.73
CA LYS A 526 16.13 15.02 6.50
C LYS A 526 15.52 13.87 5.71
N CYS A 527 14.68 14.17 4.71
CA CYS A 527 13.89 13.15 4.05
C CYS A 527 14.24 12.91 2.58
N ALA A 528 14.81 13.90 1.87
CA ALA A 528 15.14 13.75 0.46
C ALA A 528 16.34 12.82 0.23
N ASP A 529 16.24 11.95 -0.79
CA ASP A 529 17.35 11.11 -1.23
C ASP A 529 18.37 11.92 -2.02
N THR A 530 17.89 12.89 -2.80
CA THR A 530 18.74 13.74 -3.64
C THR A 530 18.35 15.20 -3.50
N VAL A 531 19.34 16.03 -3.22
CA VAL A 531 19.23 17.48 -3.33
C VAL A 531 20.35 17.97 -4.22
N GLU A 532 20.00 18.52 -5.37
CA GLU A 532 20.96 19.01 -6.34
C GLU A 532 20.72 20.50 -6.62
N TYR A 533 21.79 21.29 -6.58
CA TYR A 533 21.81 22.70 -6.93
C TYR A 533 22.54 22.86 -8.24
N GLY A 534 21.97 23.63 -9.18
CA GLY A 534 22.58 23.79 -10.48
C GLY A 534 22.02 24.95 -11.29
N PHE A 535 22.44 24.96 -12.55
CA PHE A 535 22.09 26.00 -13.52
C PHE A 535 21.73 25.37 -14.84
N VAL A 536 20.76 25.99 -15.51
CA VAL A 536 20.50 25.81 -16.92
C VAL A 536 20.84 27.11 -17.61
N TYR A 537 21.62 27.07 -18.70
CA TYR A 537 22.05 28.26 -19.42
C TYR A 537 22.12 28.04 -20.92
N THR A 538 22.13 29.12 -21.67
CA THR A 538 22.33 29.11 -23.12
C THR A 538 23.10 30.36 -23.55
N TYR A 539 23.89 30.23 -24.61
CA TYR A 539 24.65 31.33 -25.23
C TYR A 539 23.88 32.04 -26.34
N ALA A 540 22.70 31.54 -26.78
CA ALA A 540 21.97 32.15 -27.87
C ALA A 540 21.42 33.50 -27.45
N SER A 541 21.66 34.53 -28.26
CA SER A 541 20.92 35.76 -28.15
C SER A 541 19.48 35.49 -28.58
N PHE A 542 18.55 35.61 -27.65
CA PHE A 542 17.12 35.41 -27.90
C PHE A 542 16.45 36.68 -28.49
N GLU A 543 17.21 37.69 -28.85
CA GLU A 543 16.70 38.89 -29.50
C GLU A 543 16.13 38.56 -30.88
N GLY A 544 14.82 38.57 -31.02
CA GLY A 544 14.12 38.44 -32.29
C GLY A 544 13.22 37.25 -32.51
N LYS A 545 13.07 36.34 -31.54
CA LYS A 545 12.04 35.27 -31.58
C LYS A 545 10.85 35.68 -30.72
N ASN A 546 9.82 36.25 -31.32
CA ASN A 546 8.61 36.76 -30.66
C ASN A 546 7.77 35.73 -29.92
N ASP A 547 8.08 34.41 -30.06
CA ASP A 547 7.33 33.30 -29.46
C ASP A 547 8.11 32.54 -28.37
N PHE A 548 9.27 33.06 -27.95
CA PHE A 548 10.08 32.41 -26.95
C PHE A 548 9.56 32.77 -25.55
N GLN A 549 8.68 31.96 -25.01
CA GLN A 549 8.41 31.98 -23.58
C GLN A 549 9.65 31.44 -22.87
N ILE A 550 10.54 32.34 -22.49
CA ILE A 550 11.85 32.09 -21.85
C ILE A 550 11.74 31.11 -20.69
N ASN A 551 10.59 31.06 -20.03
CA ASN A 551 10.31 30.20 -18.85
C ASN A 551 10.26 28.71 -19.14
N TYR A 552 10.00 28.26 -20.36
CA TYR A 552 9.79 26.83 -20.67
C TYR A 552 11.00 26.13 -21.29
N SER A 553 11.94 26.88 -21.87
CA SER A 553 13.06 26.29 -22.62
C SER A 553 14.33 26.08 -21.81
N LEU A 554 14.51 26.82 -20.70
CA LEU A 554 15.66 26.67 -19.81
C LEU A 554 15.33 25.78 -18.63
N ARG A 555 15.15 24.47 -18.88
CA ARG A 555 14.88 23.47 -17.85
C ARG A 555 15.93 22.38 -17.86
N ALA A 556 16.26 21.85 -16.68
CA ALA A 556 17.26 20.81 -16.52
C ALA A 556 16.93 19.50 -17.28
N ASN A 557 15.65 19.28 -17.62
CA ASN A 557 15.16 18.08 -18.31
C ASN A 557 14.78 18.32 -19.78
N SER A 558 14.93 19.54 -20.30
CA SER A 558 14.53 19.86 -21.67
C SER A 558 15.68 19.76 -22.66
N ASP A 559 15.33 19.52 -23.91
CA ASP A 559 16.16 19.10 -25.03
C ASP A 559 17.47 19.89 -25.30
N LYS A 560 18.24 19.27 -26.06
CA LYS A 560 19.50 19.40 -26.83
C LYS A 560 20.20 20.79 -26.91
N ASP A 561 19.52 21.90 -26.63
CA ASP A 561 20.06 23.25 -26.82
C ASP A 561 20.40 23.99 -25.51
N ASN A 562 20.14 23.34 -24.34
CA ASN A 562 20.44 23.91 -23.04
C ASN A 562 21.59 23.19 -22.36
N TYR A 563 22.49 23.97 -21.78
CA TYR A 563 23.59 23.45 -21.01
C TYR A 563 23.24 23.40 -19.52
N ILE A 564 23.50 22.27 -18.88
CA ILE A 564 23.30 22.06 -17.45
C ILE A 564 24.66 22.07 -16.76
N LYS A 565 24.80 22.83 -15.69
CA LYS A 565 26.00 22.87 -14.87
C LYS A 565 25.61 22.79 -13.40
N LYS A 566 26.23 21.86 -12.66
CA LYS A 566 26.12 21.86 -11.19
C LYS A 566 26.76 23.11 -10.61
N ALA A 567 26.25 23.59 -9.49
CA ALA A 567 26.80 24.76 -8.83
C ALA A 567 28.26 24.53 -8.41
N ASP A 568 29.14 25.49 -8.76
CA ASP A 568 30.57 25.41 -8.43
C ASP A 568 30.81 25.50 -6.91
N LYS A 569 29.98 26.25 -6.20
CA LYS A 569 30.08 26.46 -4.74
C LYS A 569 28.71 26.81 -4.19
N ARG A 570 28.39 26.16 -3.08
CA ARG A 570 27.23 26.48 -2.24
C ARG A 570 27.73 27.01 -0.90
N THR A 571 27.16 28.11 -0.42
CA THR A 571 27.32 28.59 0.94
C THR A 571 25.95 28.59 1.62
N VAL A 572 25.90 28.18 2.88
CA VAL A 572 24.66 28.12 3.66
C VAL A 572 24.79 29.10 4.82
N ASP A 573 23.79 29.98 4.96
CA ASP A 573 23.64 30.89 6.10
C ASP A 573 22.23 30.71 6.66
N GLY A 574 22.12 30.03 7.79
CA GLY A 574 20.85 29.56 8.32
C GLY A 574 20.16 28.61 7.35
N THR A 575 18.97 28.98 6.88
CA THR A 575 18.19 28.22 5.89
C THR A 575 18.40 28.71 4.45
N ILE A 576 19.22 29.74 4.25
CA ILE A 576 19.46 30.33 2.93
C ILE A 576 20.70 29.70 2.30
N SER A 577 20.48 28.97 1.22
CA SER A 577 21.55 28.46 0.36
C SER A 577 21.84 29.44 -0.76
N THR A 578 23.10 29.91 -0.85
CA THR A 578 23.58 30.74 -1.96
C THR A 578 24.56 29.96 -2.81
N TYR A 579 24.42 30.00 -4.12
CA TYR A 579 25.27 29.30 -5.07
C TYR A 579 25.45 30.09 -6.37
N ASN A 580 26.52 29.79 -7.09
CA ASN A 580 26.95 30.56 -8.24
C ASN A 580 27.29 29.66 -9.42
N VAL A 581 27.12 30.18 -10.64
CA VAL A 581 27.78 29.67 -11.85
C VAL A 581 28.75 30.71 -12.37
N VAL A 582 29.89 30.26 -12.84
CA VAL A 582 30.92 31.15 -13.39
C VAL A 582 31.24 30.70 -14.82
N PHE A 583 31.19 31.62 -15.73
CA PHE A 583 31.67 31.48 -17.09
C PHE A 583 33.01 32.22 -17.17
N THR A 584 34.06 31.58 -17.65
CA THR A 584 35.42 32.15 -17.76
C THR A 584 35.94 32.05 -19.20
N GLY A 585 36.93 32.89 -19.51
CA GLY A 585 37.56 32.90 -20.83
C GLY A 585 36.64 33.35 -21.94
N ILE A 586 35.67 34.24 -21.65
CA ILE A 586 34.82 34.87 -22.66
C ILE A 586 35.71 35.66 -23.59
N PRO A 587 35.75 35.36 -24.93
CA PRO A 587 36.55 36.14 -25.87
C PRO A 587 36.02 37.57 -25.94
N THR A 588 36.94 38.54 -26.15
CA THR A 588 36.58 39.97 -26.15
C THR A 588 35.56 40.32 -27.23
N ASN A 589 35.64 39.68 -28.41
CA ASN A 589 34.67 39.85 -29.50
C ASN A 589 33.27 39.24 -29.20
N HIS A 590 33.10 38.60 -28.04
CA HIS A 590 31.84 38.01 -27.53
C HIS A 590 31.34 38.72 -26.25
N PHE A 591 31.92 39.84 -25.85
CA PHE A 591 31.52 40.57 -24.65
C PHE A 591 30.10 41.14 -24.70
N ASP A 592 29.55 41.37 -25.90
CA ASP A 592 28.16 41.76 -26.12
C ASP A 592 27.19 40.58 -26.19
N ASP A 593 27.69 39.36 -26.33
CA ASP A 593 26.83 38.19 -26.44
C ASP A 593 26.12 37.93 -25.10
N LYS A 594 24.83 37.75 -25.21
CA LYS A 594 23.97 37.54 -24.03
C LYS A 594 23.98 36.08 -23.60
N ILE A 595 24.21 35.88 -22.33
CA ILE A 595 24.06 34.60 -21.66
C ILE A 595 22.77 34.64 -20.84
N SER A 596 21.85 33.75 -21.16
CA SER A 596 20.65 33.56 -20.37
C SER A 596 20.88 32.38 -19.42
N ALA A 597 20.61 32.57 -18.14
CA ALA A 597 20.77 31.54 -17.12
C ALA A 597 19.63 31.61 -16.09
N ARG A 598 19.30 30.48 -15.54
CA ARG A 598 18.48 30.35 -14.34
C ARG A 598 19.05 29.27 -13.44
N ALA A 599 18.91 29.47 -12.15
CA ALA A 599 19.24 28.45 -11.18
C ALA A 599 18.11 27.44 -11.01
N TYR A 600 18.46 26.25 -10.55
CA TYR A 600 17.49 25.30 -10.06
C TYR A 600 17.97 24.64 -8.76
N VAL A 601 16.99 24.22 -7.97
CA VAL A 601 17.15 23.23 -6.89
C VAL A 601 16.28 22.05 -7.25
N ASN A 602 16.87 20.87 -7.35
CA ASN A 602 16.16 19.63 -7.59
C ASN A 602 16.10 18.83 -6.29
N ILE A 603 14.90 18.57 -5.79
CA ILE A 603 14.64 17.75 -4.61
C ILE A 603 13.84 16.55 -5.08
N ASP A 604 14.47 15.36 -5.11
CA ASP A 604 13.85 14.09 -5.54
C ASP A 604 13.00 14.17 -6.83
N GLY A 605 13.46 14.96 -7.81
CA GLY A 605 12.80 15.13 -9.10
C GLY A 605 11.83 16.30 -9.20
N MET A 606 11.59 17.03 -8.11
CA MET A 606 10.89 18.32 -8.13
C MET A 606 11.88 19.45 -8.31
N TYR A 607 11.71 20.22 -9.38
CA TYR A 607 12.59 21.35 -9.72
C TYR A 607 11.97 22.68 -9.30
N PHE A 608 12.71 23.45 -8.53
CA PHE A 608 12.41 24.82 -8.16
C PHE A 608 13.39 25.75 -8.89
N TYR A 609 12.87 26.70 -9.61
CA TYR A 609 13.68 27.56 -10.46
C TYR A 609 13.70 29.02 -9.98
N SER A 610 14.75 29.75 -10.35
CA SER A 610 14.78 31.21 -10.34
C SER A 610 14.14 31.76 -11.61
N PRO A 611 13.77 33.07 -11.62
CA PRO A 611 13.55 33.77 -12.86
C PRO A 611 14.75 33.65 -13.81
N VAL A 612 14.50 33.72 -15.13
CA VAL A 612 15.59 33.76 -16.11
C VAL A 612 16.28 35.11 -16.06
N THR A 613 17.59 35.08 -15.95
CA THR A 613 18.42 36.28 -16.03
C THR A 613 19.26 36.25 -17.30
N THR A 614 19.21 37.32 -18.08
CA THR A 614 19.99 37.48 -19.32
C THR A 614 20.94 38.64 -19.17
N ARG A 615 22.24 38.38 -19.37
CA ARG A 615 23.28 39.40 -19.22
C ARG A 615 24.44 39.12 -20.18
N SER A 616 25.05 40.20 -20.65
CA SER A 616 26.35 40.12 -21.34
C SER A 616 27.48 40.54 -20.41
N PHE A 617 28.73 40.30 -20.83
CA PHE A 617 29.90 40.80 -20.11
C PHE A 617 29.88 42.32 -20.07
N ASN A 618 29.58 42.98 -21.19
CA ASN A 618 29.50 44.45 -21.31
C ASN A 618 28.40 45.04 -20.44
N ASP A 619 27.22 44.41 -20.33
CA ASP A 619 26.15 44.89 -19.45
C ASP A 619 26.63 45.01 -18.00
N ILE A 620 27.30 43.96 -17.50
CA ILE A 620 27.80 43.93 -16.11
C ILE A 620 29.02 44.86 -15.94
N ALA A 621 29.90 44.89 -16.92
CA ALA A 621 31.07 45.79 -16.91
C ALA A 621 30.65 47.25 -16.80
N ASN A 622 29.69 47.66 -17.60
CA ASN A 622 29.15 49.03 -17.57
C ASN A 622 28.44 49.35 -16.24
N ALA A 623 27.71 48.36 -15.68
CA ALA A 623 27.07 48.53 -14.38
C ALA A 623 28.12 48.72 -13.26
N VAL A 624 29.20 47.93 -13.25
CA VAL A 624 30.32 48.05 -12.27
C VAL A 624 30.99 49.42 -12.39
N ILE A 625 31.20 49.93 -13.60
CA ILE A 625 31.81 51.26 -13.83
C ILE A 625 30.90 52.40 -13.32
N ALA A 626 29.59 52.22 -13.47
CA ALA A 626 28.60 53.23 -13.06
C ALA A 626 28.26 53.19 -11.55
N ASP A 627 28.58 52.13 -10.84
CA ASP A 627 28.23 51.96 -9.44
C ASP A 627 29.21 52.71 -8.51
N ASP A 628 28.72 53.73 -7.80
CA ASP A 628 29.54 54.59 -6.93
C ASP A 628 30.09 53.88 -5.70
N GLU A 629 29.55 52.73 -5.31
CA GLU A 629 30.02 51.93 -4.17
C GLU A 629 31.22 51.03 -4.52
N ILE A 630 31.52 50.86 -5.82
CA ILE A 630 32.67 50.05 -6.27
C ILE A 630 33.95 50.89 -6.24
N ASP A 631 35.02 50.29 -5.68
CA ASP A 631 36.32 50.95 -5.58
C ASP A 631 36.94 51.25 -6.95
N THR A 632 37.76 52.31 -6.97
CA THR A 632 38.37 52.84 -8.22
C THR A 632 39.26 51.81 -8.90
N ASN A 633 40.00 50.96 -8.13
CA ASN A 633 40.91 49.99 -8.73
C ASN A 633 40.10 48.92 -9.52
N THR A 634 39.01 48.42 -8.93
CA THR A 634 38.10 47.48 -9.62
C THR A 634 37.52 48.10 -10.87
N LYS A 635 37.04 49.35 -10.80
CA LYS A 635 36.54 50.08 -12.00
C LYS A 635 37.59 50.22 -13.10
N ASP A 636 38.84 50.54 -12.71
CA ASP A 636 39.94 50.73 -13.69
C ASP A 636 40.38 49.38 -14.30
N GLU A 637 40.40 48.28 -13.51
CA GLU A 637 40.61 46.93 -14.05
C GLU A 637 39.55 46.60 -15.12
N VAL A 638 38.27 46.88 -14.87
CA VAL A 638 37.17 46.63 -15.80
C VAL A 638 37.28 47.49 -17.04
N LYS A 639 37.55 48.82 -16.91
CA LYS A 639 37.77 49.73 -18.06
C LYS A 639 38.94 49.29 -18.93
N ASN A 640 40.07 48.87 -18.30
CA ASN A 640 41.23 48.37 -19.04
C ASN A 640 40.91 47.10 -19.84
N LEU A 641 39.98 46.30 -19.36
CA LEU A 641 39.56 45.08 -20.03
C LEU A 641 38.72 45.41 -21.26
N LEU A 642 37.78 46.36 -21.14
CA LEU A 642 36.94 46.81 -22.23
C LEU A 642 37.75 47.59 -23.31
N ASN A 643 38.82 48.29 -22.92
CA ASN A 643 39.67 49.05 -23.83
C ASN A 643 40.74 48.19 -24.56
N LYS A 644 40.87 46.90 -24.27
CA LYS A 644 41.80 46.01 -25.01
C LYS A 644 41.35 45.67 -26.41
N GLU A 645 40.23 46.19 -26.87
CA GLU A 645 39.71 46.08 -28.23
C GLU A 645 39.94 47.29 -29.13
N ALA A 646 40.57 48.35 -28.67
CA ALA A 646 40.86 49.56 -29.46
C ALA A 646 42.25 49.49 -30.14
#